data_0566c107c304b7fc1c2d80106eccd525
#
_entry.id   0566c107c304b7fc1c2d80106eccd525
#
_cell.length_a   1.000
_cell.length_b   1.000
_cell.length_c   1.000
_cell.angle_alpha   90.00
_cell.angle_beta   90.00
_cell.angle_gamma   90.00
#
_symmetry.space_group_name_H-M   'P 1'
#
loop_
_entity.id
_entity.type
_entity.pdbx_description
1 polymer ?
#
loop_
_entity_poly.entity_id
_entity_poly.type
_entity_poly.pdbx_seq_one_letter_code
_entity_poly.pdbx_strand_id
1 'polypeptide(L)'
;MSRAFYLNLAVDNLKKNARTIIPYILTSVLTTMMLYMVVSLANNPNLNEMLGAMTLTQMLGFGVVIIEIFAFIFLFYTHSFLIKRRQKEFALFSILGMEKKHLARVLFYETAITLFVSLALGIGLGILFDKAMFLIIAKMIGADIILGFYFSFIGMRQCVLVIGLIYVLIYFYSMIRIHISSPIELLHSSHMGEKEPKAKWFLSIVGILCLGIGYYLSITTKNPLTAFYFFFVAVVLVIIGTYLLFTSISVTFLKLMKKNKNYYYKTNHFISISGMMYRMKQNAVGLANICILSTMVLVMLSTTLSMWSSIDRVMDSQYPRSVMGNGYGDASNIDFDEMSEELIRMGIVPKNLLAYKRLDYAGYLKNGTLITDYSNEGINAVNEIQEFYCFPLKDIQDYENIKGSLKPNEIYVYSNVETIKEKTLSLFGKEYVVKKQLDHLKMDENNPNVTEHYYIIVDSEKTLEKMQQDQIHVYGDNASAIRAYYSFDCDANEREVIKKLGQNENINDFIWLSKLDQKQGLIELYAGILFIGIFLSFLFIMATILIMYYKQITEGYEDKDRFEIMQKVGLEQQDVKKAIHSQVLTVFLMPLLVAGLHVCFAYPMIEKLLHLLFVSDSWLYIRTTIFCFVAFALVYIVIYVLTSKIYYGIVKRNV
;
A
#
# COMPACT_ATOMS: atom_id res chain seq x y z
N MET A 1 10.83 -51.73 4.64
CA MET A 1 10.40 -50.85 5.75
C MET A 1 8.91 -50.68 5.72
N SER A 2 8.22 -50.81 6.88
CA SER A 2 6.75 -50.67 6.98
C SER A 2 6.30 -49.20 6.84
N ARG A 3 5.06 -48.96 6.40
CA ARG A 3 4.50 -47.61 6.32
C ARG A 3 4.50 -46.90 7.68
N ALA A 4 4.26 -47.64 8.76
CA ALA A 4 4.30 -47.13 10.14
C ALA A 4 5.70 -46.59 10.54
N PHE A 5 6.79 -47.20 10.03
CA PHE A 5 8.14 -46.71 10.30
C PHE A 5 8.38 -45.29 9.77
N TYR A 6 7.95 -44.98 8.54
CA TYR A 6 8.12 -43.63 7.98
C TYR A 6 7.29 -42.61 8.70
N LEU A 7 6.07 -42.96 9.11
CA LEU A 7 5.19 -42.07 9.88
C LEU A 7 5.79 -41.77 11.26
N ASN A 8 6.24 -42.79 11.98
CA ASN A 8 6.85 -42.58 13.30
C ASN A 8 8.14 -41.73 13.19
N LEU A 9 8.97 -41.99 12.19
CA LEU A 9 10.19 -41.20 11.94
C LEU A 9 9.84 -39.75 11.60
N ALA A 10 8.78 -39.49 10.83
CA ALA A 10 8.31 -38.16 10.54
C ALA A 10 7.83 -37.41 11.81
N VAL A 11 7.04 -38.06 12.66
CA VAL A 11 6.60 -37.51 13.93
C VAL A 11 7.76 -37.21 14.87
N ASP A 12 8.74 -38.14 14.98
CA ASP A 12 9.93 -37.92 15.81
C ASP A 12 10.79 -36.77 15.29
N ASN A 13 10.95 -36.65 13.97
CA ASN A 13 11.65 -35.52 13.36
C ASN A 13 10.93 -34.19 13.66
N LEU A 14 9.59 -34.13 13.55
CA LEU A 14 8.81 -32.94 13.88
C LEU A 14 9.01 -32.57 15.35
N LYS A 15 9.00 -33.52 16.28
CA LYS A 15 9.24 -33.30 17.72
C LYS A 15 10.65 -32.81 18.01
N LYS A 16 11.68 -33.48 17.44
CA LYS A 16 13.09 -33.11 17.63
C LYS A 16 13.41 -31.71 17.09
N ASN A 17 12.77 -31.33 15.97
CA ASN A 17 12.94 -30.04 15.32
C ASN A 17 11.86 -29.01 15.70
N ALA A 18 11.12 -29.24 16.81
CA ALA A 18 9.97 -28.42 17.22
C ALA A 18 10.30 -26.93 17.29
N ARG A 19 11.49 -26.53 17.75
CA ARG A 19 11.91 -25.13 17.83
C ARG A 19 11.89 -24.38 16.49
N THR A 20 12.05 -25.11 15.39
CA THR A 20 12.04 -24.52 14.04
C THR A 20 10.73 -24.80 13.30
N ILE A 21 10.08 -25.92 13.59
CA ILE A 21 8.86 -26.35 12.92
C ILE A 21 7.62 -25.68 13.49
N ILE A 22 7.53 -25.51 14.82
CA ILE A 22 6.36 -24.88 15.46
C ILE A 22 6.10 -23.45 14.93
N PRO A 23 7.09 -22.54 14.83
CA PRO A 23 6.86 -21.22 14.22
C PRO A 23 6.38 -21.29 12.77
N TYR A 24 6.88 -22.25 11.99
CA TYR A 24 6.40 -22.49 10.63
C TYR A 24 4.92 -22.92 10.60
N ILE A 25 4.55 -23.91 11.43
CA ILE A 25 3.15 -24.36 11.56
C ILE A 25 2.27 -23.21 12.00
N LEU A 26 2.66 -22.46 13.03
CA LEU A 26 1.90 -21.31 13.53
C LEU A 26 1.63 -20.29 12.42
N THR A 27 2.65 -19.99 11.64
CA THR A 27 2.51 -19.08 10.49
C THR A 27 1.55 -19.62 9.45
N SER A 28 1.64 -20.91 9.12
CA SER A 28 0.72 -21.54 8.18
C SER A 28 -0.72 -21.55 8.69
N VAL A 29 -0.91 -21.84 9.99
CA VAL A 29 -2.23 -21.74 10.67
C VAL A 29 -2.80 -20.34 10.56
N LEU A 30 -2.02 -19.32 10.91
CA LEU A 30 -2.48 -17.92 10.87
C LEU A 30 -2.76 -17.44 9.45
N THR A 31 -1.93 -17.83 8.47
CA THR A 31 -2.18 -17.53 7.05
C THR A 31 -3.47 -18.18 6.57
N THR A 32 -3.71 -19.45 6.93
CA THR A 32 -4.96 -20.16 6.59
C THR A 32 -6.17 -19.53 7.27
N MET A 33 -6.04 -19.15 8.55
CA MET A 33 -7.08 -18.43 9.30
C MET A 33 -7.49 -17.13 8.59
N MET A 34 -6.50 -16.33 8.18
CA MET A 34 -6.76 -15.05 7.53
C MET A 34 -7.38 -15.24 6.15
N LEU A 35 -6.88 -16.21 5.37
CA LEU A 35 -7.49 -16.53 4.07
C LEU A 35 -8.95 -16.95 4.25
N TYR A 36 -9.25 -17.82 5.21
CA TYR A 36 -10.63 -18.21 5.50
C TYR A 36 -11.52 -17.02 5.83
N MET A 37 -11.08 -16.14 6.75
CA MET A 37 -11.86 -14.98 7.18
C MET A 37 -12.17 -14.03 6.02
N VAL A 38 -11.17 -13.70 5.19
CA VAL A 38 -11.39 -12.76 4.07
C VAL A 38 -12.28 -13.38 3.00
N VAL A 39 -12.10 -14.69 2.67
CA VAL A 39 -12.98 -15.38 1.72
C VAL A 39 -14.41 -15.50 2.27
N SER A 40 -14.56 -15.79 3.56
CA SER A 40 -15.85 -15.86 4.23
C SER A 40 -16.57 -14.52 4.16
N LEU A 41 -15.90 -13.43 4.51
CA LEU A 41 -16.45 -12.07 4.45
C LEU A 41 -16.82 -11.65 3.03
N ALA A 42 -15.96 -11.93 2.03
CA ALA A 42 -16.23 -11.60 0.63
C ALA A 42 -17.45 -12.33 0.05
N ASN A 43 -17.85 -13.48 0.64
CA ASN A 43 -18.97 -14.29 0.20
C ASN A 43 -20.12 -14.34 1.23
N ASN A 44 -20.14 -13.41 2.19
CA ASN A 44 -21.16 -13.43 3.25
C ASN A 44 -22.49 -12.83 2.74
N PRO A 45 -23.58 -13.60 2.70
CA PRO A 45 -24.89 -13.12 2.23
C PRO A 45 -25.38 -11.91 3.04
N ASN A 46 -25.16 -11.91 4.35
CA ASN A 46 -25.59 -10.81 5.21
C ASN A 46 -24.87 -9.48 4.92
N LEU A 47 -23.65 -9.53 4.39
CA LEU A 47 -22.96 -8.34 3.90
C LEU A 47 -23.58 -7.86 2.57
N ASN A 48 -23.97 -8.77 1.69
CA ASN A 48 -24.53 -8.45 0.37
C ASN A 48 -25.91 -7.78 0.43
N GLU A 49 -26.67 -7.99 1.52
CA GLU A 49 -27.96 -7.36 1.74
C GLU A 49 -27.86 -5.93 2.30
N MET A 50 -26.68 -5.51 2.71
CA MET A 50 -26.45 -4.15 3.22
C MET A 50 -26.34 -3.14 2.06
N LEU A 51 -26.82 -1.92 2.28
CA LEU A 51 -26.66 -0.83 1.32
C LEU A 51 -25.16 -0.62 1.02
N GLY A 52 -24.79 -0.63 -0.26
CA GLY A 52 -23.39 -0.42 -0.70
C GLY A 52 -22.46 -1.62 -0.60
N ALA A 53 -22.93 -2.75 -0.13
CA ALA A 53 -22.16 -3.99 0.03
C ALA A 53 -21.42 -4.45 -1.24
N MET A 54 -21.89 -4.05 -2.42
CA MET A 54 -21.27 -4.45 -3.69
C MET A 54 -19.81 -3.96 -3.80
N THR A 55 -19.57 -2.71 -3.48
CA THR A 55 -18.20 -2.12 -3.52
C THR A 55 -17.30 -2.79 -2.48
N LEU A 56 -17.80 -2.97 -1.26
CA LEU A 56 -17.05 -3.63 -0.19
C LEU A 56 -16.69 -5.08 -0.55
N THR A 57 -17.65 -5.87 -1.04
CA THR A 57 -17.41 -7.28 -1.42
C THR A 57 -16.47 -7.41 -2.61
N GLN A 58 -16.51 -6.50 -3.58
CA GLN A 58 -15.53 -6.44 -4.66
C GLN A 58 -14.12 -6.16 -4.11
N MET A 59 -13.97 -5.18 -3.21
CA MET A 59 -12.69 -4.90 -2.57
C MET A 59 -12.16 -6.11 -1.79
N LEU A 60 -13.02 -6.76 -0.98
CA LEU A 60 -12.65 -7.98 -0.29
C LEU A 60 -12.24 -9.11 -1.26
N GLY A 61 -12.90 -9.22 -2.42
CA GLY A 61 -12.53 -10.15 -3.49
C GLY A 61 -11.11 -9.90 -4.03
N PHE A 62 -10.74 -8.65 -4.29
CA PHE A 62 -9.33 -8.30 -4.60
C PHE A 62 -8.39 -8.67 -3.47
N GLY A 63 -8.78 -8.42 -2.22
CA GLY A 63 -8.02 -8.78 -1.03
C GLY A 63 -7.74 -10.29 -0.95
N VAL A 64 -8.72 -11.14 -1.31
CA VAL A 64 -8.53 -12.61 -1.38
C VAL A 64 -7.38 -12.96 -2.31
N VAL A 65 -7.38 -12.43 -3.54
CA VAL A 65 -6.33 -12.71 -4.54
C VAL A 65 -4.95 -12.28 -4.03
N ILE A 66 -4.86 -11.11 -3.42
CA ILE A 66 -3.59 -10.60 -2.88
C ILE A 66 -3.09 -11.50 -1.74
N ILE A 67 -3.98 -11.93 -0.83
CA ILE A 67 -3.63 -12.82 0.28
C ILE A 67 -3.20 -14.20 -0.24
N GLU A 68 -3.82 -14.74 -1.27
CA GLU A 68 -3.43 -16.01 -1.90
C GLU A 68 -2.03 -15.95 -2.49
N ILE A 69 -1.73 -14.90 -3.26
CA ILE A 69 -0.39 -14.67 -3.82
C ILE A 69 0.64 -14.54 -2.70
N PHE A 70 0.33 -13.75 -1.68
CA PHE A 70 1.22 -13.58 -0.54
C PHE A 70 1.42 -14.88 0.24
N ALA A 71 0.37 -15.64 0.51
CA ALA A 71 0.43 -16.94 1.17
C ALA A 71 1.37 -17.90 0.42
N PHE A 72 1.26 -17.95 -0.91
CA PHE A 72 2.16 -18.73 -1.76
C PHE A 72 3.62 -18.31 -1.56
N ILE A 73 3.93 -17.04 -1.77
CA ILE A 73 5.31 -16.53 -1.68
C ILE A 73 5.87 -16.76 -0.27
N PHE A 74 5.09 -16.47 0.75
CA PHE A 74 5.54 -16.50 2.13
C PHE A 74 5.75 -17.93 2.68
N LEU A 75 4.78 -18.81 2.49
CA LEU A 75 4.92 -20.21 2.92
C LEU A 75 6.04 -20.92 2.17
N PHE A 76 6.17 -20.65 0.88
CA PHE A 76 7.25 -21.20 0.07
C PHE A 76 8.63 -20.70 0.52
N TYR A 77 8.78 -19.40 0.76
CA TYR A 77 10.01 -18.80 1.28
C TYR A 77 10.41 -19.41 2.63
N THR A 78 9.43 -19.47 3.56
CA THR A 78 9.66 -19.99 4.91
C THR A 78 10.06 -21.45 4.90
N HIS A 79 9.40 -22.27 4.08
CA HIS A 79 9.73 -23.66 3.92
C HIS A 79 11.10 -23.87 3.27
N SER A 80 11.44 -23.05 2.27
CA SER A 80 12.77 -23.08 1.64
C SER A 80 13.89 -22.87 2.65
N PHE A 81 13.67 -21.96 3.60
CA PHE A 81 14.61 -21.74 4.70
C PHE A 81 14.71 -22.96 5.63
N LEU A 82 13.56 -23.55 6.00
CA LEU A 82 13.49 -24.73 6.84
C LEU A 82 14.25 -25.91 6.22
N ILE A 83 14.00 -26.21 4.95
CA ILE A 83 14.67 -27.28 4.21
C ILE A 83 16.19 -27.08 4.12
N LYS A 84 16.61 -25.83 3.83
CA LYS A 84 18.04 -25.50 3.76
C LYS A 84 18.77 -25.81 5.07
N ARG A 85 18.17 -25.55 6.20
CA ARG A 85 18.73 -25.84 7.52
C ARG A 85 18.84 -27.35 7.79
N ARG A 86 17.86 -28.14 7.31
CA ARG A 86 17.77 -29.58 7.53
C ARG A 86 18.62 -30.39 6.53
N GLN A 87 19.30 -29.76 5.58
CA GLN A 87 20.13 -30.46 4.59
C GLN A 87 21.22 -31.33 5.23
N LYS A 88 21.81 -30.90 6.36
CA LYS A 88 22.80 -31.69 7.11
C LYS A 88 22.20 -32.97 7.70
N GLU A 89 20.97 -32.94 8.21
CA GLU A 89 20.24 -34.11 8.70
C GLU A 89 19.98 -35.09 7.55
N PHE A 90 19.56 -34.59 6.40
CA PHE A 90 19.33 -35.43 5.21
C PHE A 90 20.60 -36.05 4.67
N ALA A 91 21.72 -35.33 4.70
CA ALA A 91 23.04 -35.87 4.35
C ALA A 91 23.45 -37.01 5.30
N LEU A 92 23.24 -36.84 6.62
CA LEU A 92 23.51 -37.87 7.60
C LEU A 92 22.66 -39.12 7.37
N PHE A 93 21.36 -38.99 7.13
CA PHE A 93 20.49 -40.12 6.80
C PHE A 93 20.95 -40.85 5.54
N SER A 94 21.42 -40.12 4.52
CA SER A 94 21.94 -40.73 3.28
C SER A 94 23.25 -41.50 3.51
N ILE A 95 24.14 -40.99 4.38
CA ILE A 95 25.40 -41.72 4.73
C ILE A 95 25.11 -42.96 5.56
N LEU A 96 24.09 -42.94 6.41
CA LEU A 96 23.62 -44.09 7.17
C LEU A 96 22.87 -45.13 6.31
N GLY A 97 22.86 -44.96 4.97
CA GLY A 97 22.29 -45.92 4.03
C GLY A 97 20.83 -45.72 3.65
N MET A 98 20.22 -44.58 4.04
CA MET A 98 18.84 -44.26 3.62
C MET A 98 18.81 -43.72 2.20
N GLU A 99 18.20 -44.45 1.26
CA GLU A 99 18.01 -44.01 -0.13
C GLU A 99 17.11 -42.75 -0.23
N LYS A 100 17.35 -41.94 -1.24
CA LYS A 100 16.58 -40.70 -1.50
C LYS A 100 15.06 -40.93 -1.56
N LYS A 101 14.60 -42.09 -2.08
CA LYS A 101 13.18 -42.47 -2.12
C LYS A 101 12.55 -42.66 -0.74
N HIS A 102 13.34 -43.15 0.22
CA HIS A 102 12.87 -43.33 1.62
C HIS A 102 12.78 -42.00 2.33
N LEU A 103 13.76 -41.14 2.09
CA LEU A 103 13.76 -39.78 2.62
C LEU A 103 12.58 -38.94 2.06
N ALA A 104 12.26 -39.08 0.77
CA ALA A 104 11.10 -38.45 0.14
C ALA A 104 9.78 -38.89 0.80
N ARG A 105 9.66 -40.19 1.20
CA ARG A 105 8.47 -40.68 1.92
C ARG A 105 8.33 -40.06 3.32
N VAL A 106 9.44 -39.93 4.05
CA VAL A 106 9.44 -39.25 5.37
C VAL A 106 8.97 -37.79 5.21
N LEU A 107 9.53 -37.08 4.23
CA LEU A 107 9.10 -35.69 3.93
C LEU A 107 7.64 -35.60 3.52
N PHE A 108 7.13 -36.58 2.78
CA PHE A 108 5.70 -36.62 2.43
C PHE A 108 4.82 -36.63 3.70
N TYR A 109 5.14 -37.54 4.65
CA TYR A 109 4.37 -37.59 5.92
C TYR A 109 4.53 -36.32 6.76
N GLU A 110 5.76 -35.78 6.86
CA GLU A 110 5.98 -34.50 7.56
C GLU A 110 5.13 -33.36 6.94
N THR A 111 5.16 -33.23 5.61
CA THR A 111 4.40 -32.21 4.87
C THR A 111 2.89 -32.42 5.01
N ALA A 112 2.42 -33.69 4.95
CA ALA A 112 1.01 -34.02 5.12
C ALA A 112 0.51 -33.73 6.53
N ILE A 113 1.28 -34.05 7.57
CA ILE A 113 0.94 -33.74 8.97
C ILE A 113 0.87 -32.21 9.17
N THR A 114 1.87 -31.49 8.68
CA THR A 114 1.89 -30.02 8.83
C THR A 114 0.75 -29.34 8.06
N LEU A 115 0.41 -29.82 6.86
CA LEU A 115 -0.75 -29.38 6.10
C LEU A 115 -2.05 -29.62 6.87
N PHE A 116 -2.26 -30.85 7.37
CA PHE A 116 -3.47 -31.21 8.09
C PHE A 116 -3.65 -30.34 9.34
N VAL A 117 -2.59 -30.16 10.14
CA VAL A 117 -2.60 -29.32 11.34
C VAL A 117 -2.89 -27.86 10.96
N SER A 118 -2.26 -27.36 9.89
CA SER A 118 -2.48 -25.97 9.44
C SER A 118 -3.90 -25.72 8.96
N LEU A 119 -4.48 -26.65 8.20
CA LEU A 119 -5.87 -26.56 7.76
C LEU A 119 -6.85 -26.70 8.92
N ALA A 120 -6.70 -27.71 9.77
CA ALA A 120 -7.63 -27.96 10.89
C ALA A 120 -7.66 -26.80 11.88
N LEU A 121 -6.49 -26.35 12.35
CA LEU A 121 -6.40 -25.24 13.29
C LEU A 121 -6.67 -23.89 12.61
N GLY A 122 -6.20 -23.67 11.37
CA GLY A 122 -6.38 -22.42 10.65
C GLY A 122 -7.84 -22.15 10.31
N ILE A 123 -8.55 -23.14 9.77
CA ILE A 123 -9.98 -23.02 9.47
C ILE A 123 -10.78 -22.93 10.79
N GLY A 124 -10.44 -23.73 11.81
CA GLY A 124 -11.12 -23.67 13.11
C GLY A 124 -11.00 -22.30 13.78
N LEU A 125 -9.82 -21.71 13.80
CA LEU A 125 -9.60 -20.35 14.30
C LEU A 125 -10.26 -19.31 13.35
N GLY A 126 -10.23 -19.53 12.04
CA GLY A 126 -10.89 -18.69 11.06
C GLY A 126 -12.39 -18.57 11.34
N ILE A 127 -13.07 -19.69 11.55
CA ILE A 127 -14.49 -19.74 11.91
C ILE A 127 -14.76 -19.01 13.24
N LEU A 128 -13.88 -19.19 14.22
CA LEU A 128 -14.02 -18.54 15.53
C LEU A 128 -13.94 -17.00 15.44
N PHE A 129 -12.97 -16.49 14.67
CA PHE A 129 -12.74 -15.05 14.55
C PHE A 129 -13.53 -14.38 13.43
N ASP A 130 -14.11 -15.14 12.48
CA ASP A 130 -14.90 -14.60 11.36
C ASP A 130 -16.04 -13.70 11.84
N LYS A 131 -16.78 -14.12 12.86
CA LYS A 131 -17.86 -13.32 13.45
C LYS A 131 -17.37 -11.98 14.03
N ALA A 132 -16.21 -11.99 14.69
CA ALA A 132 -15.64 -10.76 15.22
C ALA A 132 -15.25 -9.79 14.10
N MET A 133 -14.68 -10.30 13.02
CA MET A 133 -14.30 -9.50 11.85
C MET A 133 -15.54 -8.95 11.12
N PHE A 134 -16.59 -9.77 10.97
CA PHE A 134 -17.88 -9.31 10.45
C PHE A 134 -18.45 -8.15 11.27
N LEU A 135 -18.45 -8.26 12.61
CA LEU A 135 -18.94 -7.19 13.48
C LEU A 135 -18.12 -5.91 13.40
N ILE A 136 -16.80 -6.03 13.23
CA ILE A 136 -15.91 -4.87 13.03
C ILE A 136 -16.28 -4.16 11.73
N ILE A 137 -16.40 -4.89 10.62
CA ILE A 137 -16.77 -4.31 9.31
C ILE A 137 -18.17 -3.69 9.38
N ALA A 138 -19.16 -4.42 9.89
CA ALA A 138 -20.53 -3.91 10.00
C ALA A 138 -20.58 -2.60 10.80
N LYS A 139 -19.82 -2.51 11.91
CA LYS A 139 -19.69 -1.29 12.68
C LYS A 139 -18.98 -0.17 11.92
N MET A 140 -17.96 -0.48 11.14
CA MET A 140 -17.24 0.53 10.33
C MET A 140 -18.13 1.15 9.28
N ILE A 141 -18.97 0.36 8.61
CA ILE A 141 -19.90 0.85 7.58
C ILE A 141 -21.22 1.38 8.14
N GLY A 142 -21.41 1.35 9.47
CA GLY A 142 -22.63 1.84 10.12
C GLY A 142 -23.88 1.00 9.82
N ALA A 143 -23.71 -0.27 9.46
CA ALA A 143 -24.81 -1.17 9.12
C ALA A 143 -25.44 -1.78 10.38
N ASP A 144 -26.72 -2.13 10.29
CA ASP A 144 -27.43 -2.85 11.35
C ASP A 144 -26.78 -4.21 11.60
N ILE A 145 -26.56 -4.52 12.89
CA ILE A 145 -25.86 -5.74 13.28
C ILE A 145 -26.80 -6.94 13.17
N ILE A 146 -26.59 -7.78 12.18
CA ILE A 146 -27.30 -9.05 12.05
C ILE A 146 -26.61 -10.09 12.93
N LEU A 147 -27.30 -10.56 13.96
CA LEU A 147 -26.80 -11.53 14.96
C LEU A 147 -26.83 -13.00 14.47
N GLY A 148 -26.69 -13.26 13.18
CA GLY A 148 -26.61 -14.62 12.64
C GLY A 148 -25.19 -15.20 12.70
N PHE A 149 -25.04 -16.51 12.80
CA PHE A 149 -23.79 -17.23 12.56
C PHE A 149 -23.76 -17.70 11.10
N TYR A 150 -22.73 -17.30 10.39
CA TYR A 150 -22.52 -17.74 9.01
C TYR A 150 -21.29 -18.66 8.94
N PHE A 151 -21.48 -19.81 8.34
CA PHE A 151 -20.41 -20.76 8.04
C PHE A 151 -20.14 -20.76 6.54
N SER A 152 -18.93 -20.33 6.16
CA SER A 152 -18.56 -20.25 4.76
C SER A 152 -17.99 -21.58 4.25
N PHE A 153 -18.83 -22.37 3.58
CA PHE A 153 -18.36 -23.58 2.87
C PHE A 153 -17.40 -23.21 1.71
N ILE A 154 -17.66 -22.09 1.05
CA ILE A 154 -16.79 -21.56 -0.01
C ILE A 154 -15.41 -21.26 0.57
N GLY A 155 -15.33 -20.58 1.72
CA GLY A 155 -14.08 -20.26 2.41
C GLY A 155 -13.29 -21.52 2.78
N MET A 156 -13.96 -22.52 3.34
CA MET A 156 -13.33 -23.80 3.68
C MET A 156 -12.75 -24.50 2.43
N ARG A 157 -13.55 -24.60 1.35
CA ARG A 157 -13.12 -25.22 0.09
C ARG A 157 -11.90 -24.49 -0.51
N GLN A 158 -11.93 -23.17 -0.55
CA GLN A 158 -10.86 -22.36 -1.12
C GLN A 158 -9.58 -22.49 -0.31
N CYS A 159 -9.65 -22.47 1.03
CA CYS A 159 -8.50 -22.73 1.89
C CYS A 159 -7.88 -24.11 1.61
N VAL A 160 -8.68 -25.17 1.53
CA VAL A 160 -8.19 -26.52 1.25
C VAL A 160 -7.50 -26.59 -0.12
N LEU A 161 -8.08 -25.94 -1.15
CA LEU A 161 -7.52 -25.94 -2.49
C LEU A 161 -6.20 -25.13 -2.56
N VAL A 162 -6.22 -23.89 -2.08
CA VAL A 162 -5.05 -22.99 -2.19
C VAL A 162 -3.90 -23.45 -1.32
N ILE A 163 -4.14 -23.66 -0.01
CA ILE A 163 -3.10 -24.13 0.91
C ILE A 163 -2.65 -25.53 0.54
N GLY A 164 -3.56 -26.43 0.14
CA GLY A 164 -3.22 -27.75 -0.37
C GLY A 164 -2.29 -27.69 -1.58
N LEU A 165 -2.59 -26.85 -2.58
CA LEU A 165 -1.75 -26.64 -3.75
C LEU A 165 -0.36 -26.12 -3.36
N ILE A 166 -0.30 -25.12 -2.46
CA ILE A 166 0.96 -24.57 -1.97
C ILE A 166 1.82 -25.69 -1.34
N TYR A 167 1.24 -26.53 -0.47
CA TYR A 167 1.96 -27.60 0.17
C TYR A 167 2.41 -28.72 -0.79
N VAL A 168 1.64 -29.00 -1.84
CA VAL A 168 2.06 -29.90 -2.93
C VAL A 168 3.29 -29.33 -3.65
N LEU A 169 3.28 -28.05 -4.00
CA LEU A 169 4.43 -27.39 -4.63
C LEU A 169 5.65 -27.35 -3.72
N ILE A 170 5.47 -27.11 -2.42
CA ILE A 170 6.49 -27.15 -1.39
C ILE A 170 7.12 -28.56 -1.29
N TYR A 171 6.30 -29.60 -1.33
CA TYR A 171 6.79 -30.97 -1.32
C TYR A 171 7.66 -31.29 -2.55
N PHE A 172 7.21 -30.92 -3.75
CA PHE A 172 8.00 -31.12 -4.97
C PHE A 172 9.32 -30.33 -4.93
N TYR A 173 9.30 -29.08 -4.47
CA TYR A 173 10.52 -28.30 -4.27
C TYR A 173 11.50 -29.00 -3.33
N SER A 174 11.01 -29.56 -2.22
CA SER A 174 11.82 -30.27 -1.24
C SER A 174 12.45 -31.55 -1.84
N MET A 175 11.68 -32.28 -2.65
CA MET A 175 12.19 -33.44 -3.38
C MET A 175 13.33 -33.07 -4.35
N ILE A 176 13.14 -32.00 -5.14
CA ILE A 176 14.17 -31.52 -6.08
C ILE A 176 15.44 -31.14 -5.32
N ARG A 177 15.31 -30.45 -4.20
CA ARG A 177 16.45 -30.05 -3.36
C ARG A 177 17.24 -31.23 -2.84
N ILE A 178 16.58 -32.28 -2.37
CA ILE A 178 17.25 -33.51 -1.89
C ILE A 178 17.92 -34.27 -3.04
N HIS A 179 17.31 -34.29 -4.23
CA HIS A 179 17.91 -34.99 -5.37
C HIS A 179 19.20 -34.32 -5.89
N ILE A 180 19.24 -32.97 -5.86
CA ILE A 180 20.38 -32.20 -6.37
C ILE A 180 21.55 -32.18 -5.35
N SER A 181 21.27 -32.26 -4.03
CA SER A 181 22.32 -32.15 -3.02
C SER A 181 23.19 -33.39 -2.93
N SER A 182 24.52 -33.19 -2.93
CA SER A 182 25.49 -34.28 -2.66
C SER A 182 25.72 -34.36 -1.13
N PRO A 183 25.54 -35.55 -0.50
CA PRO A 183 25.69 -35.72 0.95
C PRO A 183 27.09 -35.34 1.47
N ILE A 184 28.12 -35.62 0.69
CA ILE A 184 29.53 -35.40 1.06
C ILE A 184 29.85 -33.91 1.08
N GLU A 185 29.43 -33.14 0.07
CA GLU A 185 29.64 -31.70 0.01
C GLU A 185 28.94 -30.98 1.16
N LEU A 186 27.74 -31.43 1.56
CA LEU A 186 26.97 -30.85 2.65
C LEU A 186 27.64 -31.00 4.02
N LEU A 187 28.34 -32.11 4.26
CA LEU A 187 29.11 -32.32 5.50
C LEU A 187 30.42 -31.53 5.50
N HIS A 188 31.14 -31.52 4.37
CA HIS A 188 32.39 -30.76 4.26
C HIS A 188 32.21 -29.25 4.26
N SER A 189 31.09 -28.73 3.81
CA SER A 189 30.81 -27.30 3.78
C SER A 189 30.87 -26.64 5.16
N SER A 190 30.69 -27.37 6.26
CA SER A 190 30.74 -26.86 7.62
C SER A 190 32.17 -26.64 8.16
N HIS A 191 33.18 -27.29 7.57
CA HIS A 191 34.59 -27.24 7.98
C HIS A 191 35.44 -26.35 7.06
N MET A 192 34.93 -25.95 5.90
CA MET A 192 35.62 -24.98 5.05
C MET A 192 35.51 -23.60 5.68
N GLY A 193 36.64 -23.01 6.08
CA GLY A 193 36.72 -21.65 6.56
C GLY A 193 36.01 -20.69 5.60
N GLU A 194 35.23 -19.79 6.12
CA GLU A 194 34.49 -18.84 5.29
C GLU A 194 35.47 -17.93 4.57
N LYS A 195 35.42 -17.94 3.23
CA LYS A 195 36.19 -17.00 2.42
C LYS A 195 35.68 -15.57 2.64
N GLU A 196 36.60 -14.61 2.84
CA GLU A 196 36.28 -13.20 2.95
C GLU A 196 35.39 -12.76 1.77
N PRO A 197 34.27 -12.08 2.03
CA PRO A 197 33.35 -11.68 0.96
C PRO A 197 34.07 -10.73 -0.02
N LYS A 198 34.00 -11.03 -1.32
CA LYS A 198 34.53 -10.14 -2.35
C LYS A 198 33.59 -8.94 -2.53
N ALA A 199 34.15 -7.72 -2.54
CA ALA A 199 33.36 -6.54 -2.90
C ALA A 199 32.94 -6.64 -4.38
N LYS A 200 31.66 -6.62 -4.62
CA LYS A 200 31.09 -6.64 -5.97
C LYS A 200 30.75 -5.19 -6.38
N TRP A 201 31.79 -4.40 -6.71
CA TRP A 201 31.63 -2.98 -7.02
C TRP A 201 30.58 -2.67 -8.08
N PHE A 202 30.55 -3.49 -9.13
CA PHE A 202 29.54 -3.32 -10.21
C PHE A 202 28.11 -3.46 -9.66
N LEU A 203 27.83 -4.51 -8.87
CA LEU A 203 26.50 -4.70 -8.26
C LEU A 203 26.16 -3.62 -7.24
N SER A 204 27.16 -3.05 -6.57
CA SER A 204 26.94 -1.90 -5.66
C SER A 204 26.55 -0.65 -6.42
N ILE A 205 27.20 -0.37 -7.55
CA ILE A 205 26.84 0.76 -8.42
C ILE A 205 25.43 0.57 -8.99
N VAL A 206 25.11 -0.61 -9.51
CA VAL A 206 23.77 -0.93 -10.01
C VAL A 206 22.72 -0.75 -8.90
N GLY A 207 23.00 -1.18 -7.68
CA GLY A 207 22.09 -1.02 -6.54
C GLY A 207 21.84 0.46 -6.19
N ILE A 208 22.89 1.28 -6.18
CA ILE A 208 22.78 2.72 -5.95
C ILE A 208 21.98 3.39 -7.07
N LEU A 209 22.23 3.00 -8.33
CA LEU A 209 21.48 3.52 -9.47
C LEU A 209 20.00 3.13 -9.39
N CYS A 210 19.67 1.86 -9.07
CA CYS A 210 18.29 1.43 -8.92
C CYS A 210 17.55 2.23 -7.82
N LEU A 211 18.16 2.39 -6.63
CA LEU A 211 17.58 3.22 -5.56
C LEU A 211 17.46 4.68 -5.98
N GLY A 212 18.53 5.25 -6.59
CA GLY A 212 18.54 6.64 -7.03
C GLY A 212 17.48 6.93 -8.07
N ILE A 213 17.30 6.07 -9.07
CA ILE A 213 16.26 6.21 -10.10
C ILE A 213 14.88 6.05 -9.49
N GLY A 214 14.66 5.04 -8.62
CA GLY A 214 13.38 4.85 -7.94
C GLY A 214 12.97 6.07 -7.10
N TYR A 215 13.90 6.64 -6.33
CA TYR A 215 13.65 7.85 -5.54
C TYR A 215 13.47 9.09 -6.42
N TYR A 216 14.27 9.22 -7.47
CA TYR A 216 14.14 10.31 -8.42
C TYR A 216 12.75 10.31 -9.08
N LEU A 217 12.27 9.15 -9.55
CA LEU A 217 10.93 9.02 -10.11
C LEU A 217 9.85 9.45 -9.10
N SER A 218 10.00 9.06 -7.83
CA SER A 218 9.03 9.44 -6.80
C SER A 218 8.97 10.94 -6.55
N ILE A 219 10.10 11.63 -6.56
CA ILE A 219 10.17 13.06 -6.25
C ILE A 219 9.77 13.92 -7.46
N THR A 220 10.20 13.52 -8.66
CA THR A 220 10.05 14.36 -9.88
C THR A 220 8.72 14.22 -10.58
N THR A 221 7.99 13.12 -10.35
CA THR A 221 6.67 12.93 -10.97
C THR A 221 5.69 13.92 -10.37
N LYS A 222 5.12 14.81 -11.19
CA LYS A 222 4.22 15.88 -10.76
C LYS A 222 2.75 15.48 -10.85
N ASN A 223 2.36 14.84 -11.95
CA ASN A 223 0.98 14.50 -12.24
C ASN A 223 0.55 13.19 -11.57
N PRO A 224 -0.60 13.12 -10.86
CA PRO A 224 -1.11 11.91 -10.21
C PRO A 224 -1.32 10.72 -11.16
N LEU A 225 -1.80 10.93 -12.38
CA LEU A 225 -1.98 9.85 -13.37
C LEU A 225 -0.64 9.24 -13.80
N THR A 226 0.37 10.08 -14.01
CA THR A 226 1.73 9.64 -14.32
C THR A 226 2.37 8.93 -13.13
N ALA A 227 2.07 9.38 -11.91
CA ALA A 227 2.51 8.73 -10.67
C ALA A 227 2.00 7.28 -10.60
N PHE A 228 0.78 7.01 -11.04
CA PHE A 228 0.21 5.66 -11.06
C PHE A 228 1.03 4.70 -11.95
N TYR A 229 1.46 5.13 -13.14
CA TYR A 229 2.29 4.32 -14.03
C TYR A 229 3.71 4.10 -13.49
N PHE A 230 4.35 5.16 -12.98
CA PHE A 230 5.72 5.06 -12.49
C PHE A 230 5.82 4.43 -11.11
N PHE A 231 4.73 4.34 -10.35
CA PHE A 231 4.72 3.73 -9.02
C PHE A 231 5.25 2.28 -9.05
N PHE A 232 4.72 1.45 -9.93
CA PHE A 232 5.14 0.05 -10.02
C PHE A 232 6.60 -0.09 -10.44
N VAL A 233 7.06 0.76 -11.37
CA VAL A 233 8.46 0.79 -11.82
C VAL A 233 9.37 1.19 -10.65
N ALA A 234 9.02 2.25 -9.93
CA ALA A 234 9.77 2.73 -8.77
C ALA A 234 9.84 1.65 -7.66
N VAL A 235 8.72 0.99 -7.35
CA VAL A 235 8.67 -0.09 -6.36
C VAL A 235 9.61 -1.23 -6.73
N VAL A 236 9.58 -1.70 -7.99
CA VAL A 236 10.48 -2.79 -8.46
C VAL A 236 11.94 -2.36 -8.36
N LEU A 237 12.28 -1.13 -8.77
CA LEU A 237 13.64 -0.60 -8.68
C LEU A 237 14.11 -0.50 -7.22
N VAL A 238 13.26 -0.02 -6.31
CA VAL A 238 13.58 0.06 -4.88
C VAL A 238 13.75 -1.33 -4.27
N ILE A 239 12.93 -2.32 -4.63
CA ILE A 239 13.08 -3.71 -4.18
C ILE A 239 14.43 -4.27 -4.63
N ILE A 240 14.77 -4.17 -5.93
CA ILE A 240 16.05 -4.64 -6.47
C ILE A 240 17.21 -3.90 -5.79
N GLY A 241 17.11 -2.57 -5.70
CA GLY A 241 18.11 -1.73 -5.05
C GLY A 241 18.31 -2.10 -3.57
N THR A 242 17.24 -2.43 -2.84
CA THR A 242 17.30 -2.86 -1.43
C THR A 242 18.01 -4.21 -1.30
N TYR A 243 17.72 -5.18 -2.16
CA TYR A 243 18.49 -6.43 -2.18
C TYR A 243 19.97 -6.20 -2.45
N LEU A 244 20.33 -5.33 -3.40
CA LEU A 244 21.70 -4.98 -3.70
C LEU A 244 22.35 -4.13 -2.59
N LEU A 245 21.59 -3.28 -1.88
CA LEU A 245 22.03 -2.55 -0.71
C LEU A 245 22.58 -3.51 0.37
N PHE A 246 21.77 -4.47 0.76
CA PHE A 246 22.16 -5.39 1.81
C PHE A 246 23.20 -6.41 1.36
N THR A 247 23.19 -6.88 0.10
CA THR A 247 24.11 -7.92 -0.39
C THR A 247 25.46 -7.40 -0.85
N SER A 248 25.52 -6.23 -1.45
CA SER A 248 26.73 -5.70 -2.08
C SER A 248 27.22 -4.39 -1.48
N ILE A 249 26.31 -3.40 -1.31
CA ILE A 249 26.68 -2.07 -0.83
C ILE A 249 27.19 -2.17 0.60
N SER A 250 26.51 -2.91 1.48
CA SER A 250 26.90 -3.08 2.88
C SER A 250 28.30 -3.72 3.03
N VAL A 251 28.59 -4.75 2.24
CA VAL A 251 29.92 -5.40 2.22
C VAL A 251 30.98 -4.44 1.69
N THR A 252 30.67 -3.69 0.63
CA THR A 252 31.60 -2.71 0.06
C THR A 252 31.92 -1.59 1.06
N PHE A 253 30.89 -1.09 1.77
CA PHE A 253 31.03 -0.07 2.80
C PHE A 253 31.91 -0.55 3.97
N LEU A 254 31.67 -1.77 4.48
CA LEU A 254 32.48 -2.34 5.55
C LEU A 254 33.95 -2.52 5.13
N LYS A 255 34.20 -2.87 3.85
CA LYS A 255 35.57 -2.93 3.31
C LYS A 255 36.24 -1.56 3.20
N LEU A 256 35.49 -0.52 2.88
CA LEU A 256 36.02 0.84 2.89
C LEU A 256 36.38 1.27 4.32
N MET A 257 35.54 0.94 5.32
CA MET A 257 35.87 1.19 6.74
C MET A 257 37.10 0.41 7.19
N LYS A 258 37.29 -0.82 6.72
CA LYS A 258 38.48 -1.67 7.00
C LYS A 258 39.77 -1.02 6.44
N LYS A 259 39.70 -0.28 5.31
CA LYS A 259 40.87 0.41 4.75
C LYS A 259 41.37 1.59 5.61
N ASN A 260 40.50 2.19 6.40
CA ASN A 260 40.88 3.25 7.32
C ASN A 260 41.51 2.65 8.57
N LYS A 261 42.87 2.54 8.56
CA LYS A 261 43.64 1.87 9.61
C LYS A 261 43.45 2.52 10.99
N ASN A 262 43.34 3.85 11.08
CA ASN A 262 43.14 4.56 12.33
C ASN A 262 41.81 4.30 12.99
N TYR A 263 40.79 3.96 12.22
CA TYR A 263 39.46 3.58 12.67
C TYR A 263 39.37 2.08 12.98
N TYR A 264 39.90 1.25 12.10
CA TYR A 264 39.76 -0.22 12.13
C TYR A 264 40.51 -0.86 13.31
N TYR A 265 41.75 -0.41 13.62
CA TYR A 265 42.58 -1.06 14.66
C TYR A 265 42.21 -0.68 16.10
N LYS A 266 41.14 0.10 16.34
CA LYS A 266 40.57 0.20 17.68
C LYS A 266 39.89 -1.12 18.05
N THR A 267 40.16 -1.69 19.23
CA THR A 267 39.76 -3.04 19.65
C THR A 267 38.28 -3.34 19.39
N ASN A 268 37.38 -2.43 19.78
CA ASN A 268 35.94 -2.59 19.58
C ASN A 268 35.54 -2.53 18.10
N HIS A 269 36.20 -1.70 17.29
CA HIS A 269 35.90 -1.55 15.87
C HIS A 269 36.40 -2.75 15.04
N PHE A 270 37.60 -3.26 15.43
CA PHE A 270 38.16 -4.46 14.79
C PHE A 270 37.25 -5.66 14.90
N ILE A 271 36.76 -5.96 16.12
CA ILE A 271 35.85 -7.08 16.37
C ILE A 271 34.51 -6.86 15.66
N SER A 272 33.97 -5.63 15.75
CA SER A 272 32.66 -5.30 15.18
C SER A 272 32.67 -5.33 13.64
N ILE A 273 33.63 -4.70 12.97
CA ILE A 273 33.71 -4.65 11.50
C ILE A 273 34.00 -6.02 10.93
N SER A 274 34.94 -6.76 11.51
CA SER A 274 35.29 -8.10 11.05
C SER A 274 34.09 -9.08 11.19
N GLY A 275 33.45 -9.09 12.36
CA GLY A 275 32.26 -9.92 12.60
C GLY A 275 31.10 -9.52 11.70
N MET A 276 30.82 -8.21 11.55
CA MET A 276 29.72 -7.70 10.75
C MET A 276 29.88 -8.00 9.24
N MET A 277 31.12 -7.99 8.73
CA MET A 277 31.40 -8.28 7.32
C MET A 277 30.99 -9.72 6.91
N TYR A 278 31.23 -10.69 7.78
CA TYR A 278 30.80 -12.08 7.55
C TYR A 278 29.28 -12.23 7.75
N ARG A 279 28.73 -11.63 8.79
CA ARG A 279 27.28 -11.64 9.07
C ARG A 279 26.47 -11.01 7.96
N MET A 280 26.90 -9.87 7.40
CA MET A 280 26.21 -9.21 6.28
C MET A 280 26.16 -10.08 5.03
N LYS A 281 27.22 -10.84 4.73
CA LYS A 281 27.23 -11.79 3.61
C LYS A 281 26.20 -12.89 3.79
N GLN A 282 26.11 -13.46 4.99
CA GLN A 282 25.20 -14.60 5.26
C GLN A 282 23.75 -14.17 5.36
N ASN A 283 23.48 -12.99 5.93
CA ASN A 283 22.15 -12.52 6.33
C ASN A 283 21.54 -11.48 5.40
N ALA A 284 22.25 -11.04 4.37
CA ALA A 284 21.87 -9.96 3.48
C ALA A 284 20.43 -10.08 2.94
N VAL A 285 20.09 -11.28 2.44
CA VAL A 285 18.74 -11.55 1.88
C VAL A 285 17.65 -11.46 2.96
N GLY A 286 17.93 -11.99 4.16
CA GLY A 286 16.98 -11.91 5.26
C GLY A 286 16.75 -10.47 5.73
N LEU A 287 17.83 -9.66 5.80
CA LEU A 287 17.73 -8.22 6.16
C LEU A 287 16.99 -7.40 5.09
N ALA A 288 17.24 -7.69 3.81
CA ALA A 288 16.52 -7.07 2.71
C ALA A 288 15.01 -7.39 2.79
N ASN A 289 14.65 -8.64 3.05
CA ASN A 289 13.25 -9.05 3.21
C ASN A 289 12.59 -8.35 4.41
N ILE A 290 13.26 -8.28 5.56
CA ILE A 290 12.75 -7.54 6.74
C ILE A 290 12.52 -6.06 6.37
N CYS A 291 13.46 -5.43 5.67
CA CYS A 291 13.34 -4.04 5.23
C CYS A 291 12.13 -3.84 4.30
N ILE A 292 12.01 -4.67 3.26
CA ILE A 292 10.92 -4.60 2.28
C ILE A 292 9.57 -4.82 2.95
N LEU A 293 9.43 -5.87 3.77
CA LEU A 293 8.18 -6.16 4.49
C LEU A 293 7.83 -5.03 5.46
N SER A 294 8.82 -4.47 6.18
CA SER A 294 8.60 -3.32 7.06
C SER A 294 8.13 -2.10 6.28
N THR A 295 8.72 -1.80 5.12
CA THR A 295 8.30 -0.71 4.24
C THR A 295 6.87 -0.93 3.76
N MET A 296 6.52 -2.15 3.35
CA MET A 296 5.16 -2.50 2.91
C MET A 296 4.13 -2.29 4.03
N VAL A 297 4.42 -2.73 5.27
CA VAL A 297 3.54 -2.48 6.43
C VAL A 297 3.33 -0.98 6.64
N LEU A 298 4.42 -0.21 6.65
CA LEU A 298 4.37 1.23 6.90
C LEU A 298 3.55 1.96 5.82
N VAL A 299 3.82 1.68 4.55
CA VAL A 299 3.11 2.30 3.44
C VAL A 299 1.63 1.93 3.48
N MET A 300 1.29 0.64 3.63
CA MET A 300 -0.10 0.19 3.62
C MET A 300 -0.90 0.78 4.78
N LEU A 301 -0.39 0.69 6.01
CA LEU A 301 -1.11 1.22 7.18
C LEU A 301 -1.24 2.74 7.11
N SER A 302 -0.17 3.47 6.77
CA SER A 302 -0.24 4.92 6.70
C SER A 302 -1.21 5.41 5.64
N THR A 303 -1.20 4.80 4.45
CA THR A 303 -2.07 5.16 3.34
C THR A 303 -3.54 4.85 3.67
N THR A 304 -3.83 3.62 4.13
CA THR A 304 -5.22 3.20 4.39
C THR A 304 -5.83 3.92 5.60
N LEU A 305 -5.05 4.17 6.65
CA LEU A 305 -5.49 4.97 7.79
C LEU A 305 -5.69 6.45 7.44
N SER A 306 -4.86 7.00 6.54
CA SER A 306 -5.04 8.37 6.05
C SER A 306 -6.34 8.51 5.26
N MET A 307 -6.62 7.56 4.37
CA MET A 307 -7.90 7.50 3.64
C MET A 307 -9.09 7.47 4.60
N TRP A 308 -9.07 6.55 5.55
CA TRP A 308 -10.14 6.44 6.55
C TRP A 308 -10.34 7.72 7.37
N SER A 309 -9.24 8.32 7.80
CA SER A 309 -9.27 9.54 8.62
C SER A 309 -9.62 10.81 7.83
N SER A 310 -9.64 10.75 6.51
CA SER A 310 -9.96 11.88 5.63
C SER A 310 -11.42 11.93 5.20
N ILE A 311 -12.25 10.92 5.50
CA ILE A 311 -13.62 10.78 4.98
C ILE A 311 -14.43 12.08 5.15
N ASP A 312 -14.49 12.63 6.36
CA ASP A 312 -15.29 13.84 6.61
C ASP A 312 -14.77 15.04 5.81
N ARG A 313 -13.45 15.21 5.71
CA ARG A 313 -12.84 16.29 4.91
C ARG A 313 -13.10 16.12 3.42
N VAL A 314 -12.98 14.89 2.91
CA VAL A 314 -13.31 14.58 1.51
C VAL A 314 -14.79 14.92 1.24
N MET A 315 -15.67 14.55 2.17
CA MET A 315 -17.10 14.84 2.03
C MET A 315 -17.39 16.33 2.07
N ASP A 316 -16.77 17.06 2.98
CA ASP A 316 -16.98 18.53 3.06
C ASP A 316 -16.39 19.25 1.85
N SER A 317 -15.31 18.73 1.27
CA SER A 317 -14.73 19.29 0.06
C SER A 317 -15.52 18.96 -1.19
N GLN A 318 -15.90 17.72 -1.41
CA GLN A 318 -16.60 17.29 -2.64
C GLN A 318 -18.10 17.61 -2.62
N TYR A 319 -18.70 17.63 -1.43
CA TYR A 319 -20.14 17.83 -1.23
C TYR A 319 -20.39 18.94 -0.21
N PRO A 320 -20.22 20.22 -0.59
CA PRO A 320 -20.34 21.36 0.34
C PRO A 320 -21.77 21.58 0.85
N ARG A 321 -22.77 20.95 0.26
CA ARG A 321 -24.20 21.02 0.62
C ARG A 321 -24.80 19.64 0.79
N SER A 322 -25.92 19.56 1.51
CA SER A 322 -26.59 18.28 1.78
C SER A 322 -27.21 17.65 0.53
N VAL A 323 -27.74 18.46 -0.37
CA VAL A 323 -28.32 18.02 -1.65
C VAL A 323 -27.62 18.74 -2.78
N MET A 324 -27.20 18.00 -3.80
CA MET A 324 -26.54 18.53 -4.99
C MET A 324 -27.22 18.01 -6.25
N GLY A 325 -27.56 18.93 -7.15
CA GLY A 325 -28.10 18.65 -8.48
C GLY A 325 -27.07 18.98 -9.56
N ASN A 326 -26.82 18.03 -10.44
CA ASN A 326 -25.99 18.22 -11.62
C ASN A 326 -26.85 18.10 -12.86
N GLY A 327 -27.02 19.17 -13.61
CA GLY A 327 -27.82 19.20 -14.84
C GLY A 327 -27.20 18.37 -15.97
N TYR A 328 -28.06 17.70 -16.76
CA TYR A 328 -27.65 16.99 -17.96
C TYR A 328 -27.68 17.91 -19.18
N GLY A 329 -26.82 17.59 -20.17
CA GLY A 329 -26.85 18.22 -21.47
C GLY A 329 -26.58 19.73 -21.40
N ASP A 330 -27.21 20.47 -22.32
CA ASP A 330 -27.07 21.93 -22.39
C ASP A 330 -28.07 22.60 -21.42
N ALA A 331 -27.54 23.16 -20.36
CA ALA A 331 -28.30 23.82 -19.30
C ALA A 331 -28.40 25.36 -19.47
N SER A 332 -28.11 25.89 -20.68
CA SER A 332 -28.17 27.33 -20.98
C SER A 332 -29.55 27.95 -20.69
N ASN A 333 -30.62 27.19 -20.86
CA ASN A 333 -32.00 27.64 -20.67
C ASN A 333 -32.54 27.45 -19.23
N ILE A 334 -31.76 26.92 -18.29
CA ILE A 334 -32.22 26.67 -16.92
C ILE A 334 -32.30 27.99 -16.15
N ASP A 335 -33.47 28.26 -15.57
CA ASP A 335 -33.71 29.39 -14.65
C ASP A 335 -33.67 28.89 -13.19
N PHE A 336 -32.69 29.35 -12.42
CA PHE A 336 -32.55 28.99 -11.02
C PHE A 336 -33.59 29.58 -10.09
N ASP A 337 -34.20 30.69 -10.48
CA ASP A 337 -35.33 31.31 -9.72
C ASP A 337 -36.56 30.44 -9.85
N GLU A 338 -36.89 29.96 -11.07
CA GLU A 338 -38.00 29.03 -11.32
C GLU A 338 -37.77 27.69 -10.58
N MET A 339 -36.56 27.19 -10.57
CA MET A 339 -36.20 25.96 -9.79
C MET A 339 -36.44 26.17 -8.30
N SER A 340 -36.05 27.32 -7.77
CA SER A 340 -36.25 27.64 -6.35
C SER A 340 -37.73 27.72 -5.98
N GLU A 341 -38.56 28.29 -6.85
CA GLU A 341 -40.02 28.32 -6.67
C GLU A 341 -40.61 26.89 -6.70
N GLU A 342 -40.15 26.05 -7.60
CA GLU A 342 -40.65 24.67 -7.72
C GLU A 342 -40.29 23.84 -6.46
N LEU A 343 -39.08 23.99 -5.91
CA LEU A 343 -38.70 23.39 -4.64
C LEU A 343 -39.61 23.80 -3.50
N ILE A 344 -39.94 25.10 -3.43
CA ILE A 344 -40.85 25.66 -2.40
C ILE A 344 -42.26 25.06 -2.57
N ARG A 345 -42.76 24.91 -3.80
CA ARG A 345 -44.06 24.24 -4.10
C ARG A 345 -44.06 22.78 -3.62
N MET A 346 -42.93 22.09 -3.72
CA MET A 346 -42.76 20.71 -3.21
C MET A 346 -42.61 20.64 -1.67
N GLY A 347 -42.62 21.78 -0.99
CA GLY A 347 -42.42 21.90 0.46
C GLY A 347 -40.96 21.73 0.89
N ILE A 348 -40.01 21.94 -0.03
CA ILE A 348 -38.58 21.91 0.24
C ILE A 348 -38.09 23.37 0.29
N VAL A 349 -37.60 23.81 1.43
CA VAL A 349 -37.04 25.18 1.60
C VAL A 349 -35.51 25.07 1.48
N PRO A 350 -34.90 25.49 0.35
CA PRO A 350 -33.47 25.44 0.18
C PRO A 350 -32.78 26.49 1.10
N LYS A 351 -31.76 26.04 1.84
CA LYS A 351 -30.88 26.88 2.65
C LYS A 351 -29.49 26.91 2.04
N ASN A 352 -28.75 27.99 2.25
CA ASN A 352 -27.38 28.12 1.77
C ASN A 352 -27.21 27.75 0.28
N LEU A 353 -28.14 28.21 -0.55
CA LEU A 353 -28.19 27.93 -1.97
C LEU A 353 -26.85 28.28 -2.65
N LEU A 354 -26.36 27.38 -3.48
CA LEU A 354 -25.25 27.58 -4.40
C LEU A 354 -25.69 27.04 -5.78
N ALA A 355 -25.99 27.98 -6.69
CA ALA A 355 -26.41 27.64 -8.05
C ALA A 355 -25.53 28.40 -9.04
N TYR A 356 -24.99 27.69 -10.04
CA TYR A 356 -24.15 28.29 -11.06
C TYR A 356 -24.15 27.46 -12.36
N LYS A 357 -23.87 28.15 -13.46
CA LYS A 357 -23.60 27.53 -14.76
C LYS A 357 -22.11 27.46 -14.98
N ARG A 358 -21.65 26.37 -15.64
CA ARG A 358 -20.22 26.11 -15.87
C ARG A 358 -20.02 25.49 -17.25
N LEU A 359 -19.02 25.99 -17.98
CA LEU A 359 -18.50 25.38 -19.18
C LEU A 359 -17.14 24.76 -18.87
N ASP A 360 -17.02 23.47 -19.13
CA ASP A 360 -15.79 22.71 -18.88
C ASP A 360 -15.12 22.32 -20.20
N TYR A 361 -13.81 22.46 -20.29
CA TYR A 361 -13.06 21.94 -21.44
C TYR A 361 -11.63 21.61 -21.04
N ALA A 362 -10.96 20.76 -21.85
CA ALA A 362 -9.59 20.38 -21.67
C ALA A 362 -8.71 20.99 -22.78
N GLY A 363 -7.51 21.42 -22.44
CA GLY A 363 -6.54 21.99 -23.35
C GLY A 363 -5.21 22.17 -22.64
N TYR A 364 -4.27 22.88 -23.22
CA TYR A 364 -3.10 23.38 -22.50
C TYR A 364 -2.77 24.81 -22.94
N LEU A 365 -2.31 25.60 -21.98
CA LEU A 365 -1.99 27.00 -22.23
C LEU A 365 -0.51 27.16 -22.58
N LYS A 366 -0.24 27.67 -23.78
CA LYS A 366 1.13 27.94 -24.25
C LYS A 366 1.26 29.41 -24.63
N ASN A 367 2.06 30.15 -23.87
CA ASN A 367 2.25 31.61 -24.10
C ASN A 367 0.91 32.36 -24.16
N GLY A 368 -0.03 32.05 -23.27
CA GLY A 368 -1.35 32.69 -23.22
C GLY A 368 -2.34 32.22 -24.29
N THR A 369 -2.00 31.26 -25.14
CA THR A 369 -2.89 30.70 -26.16
C THR A 369 -3.30 29.28 -25.79
N LEU A 370 -4.60 29.00 -25.81
CA LEU A 370 -5.15 27.68 -25.59
C LEU A 370 -4.88 26.81 -26.83
N ILE A 371 -4.18 25.70 -26.60
CA ILE A 371 -3.89 24.67 -27.61
C ILE A 371 -4.84 23.49 -27.35
N THR A 372 -5.53 23.06 -28.39
CA THR A 372 -6.54 22.00 -28.34
C THR A 372 -6.19 20.77 -29.18
N ASP A 373 -5.14 20.88 -30.03
CA ASP A 373 -4.64 19.77 -30.86
C ASP A 373 -3.42 19.12 -30.23
N TYR A 374 -3.60 17.86 -29.83
CA TYR A 374 -2.56 17.02 -29.18
C TYR A 374 -1.91 16.02 -30.14
N SER A 375 -2.25 16.04 -31.42
CA SER A 375 -1.85 15.01 -32.39
C SER A 375 -0.34 14.83 -32.51
N ASN A 376 0.44 15.85 -32.21
CA ASN A 376 1.90 15.85 -32.32
C ASN A 376 2.67 15.54 -31.02
N GLU A 377 1.99 15.40 -29.89
CA GLU A 377 2.67 15.34 -28.57
C GLU A 377 2.76 13.93 -27.98
N GLY A 378 2.08 12.94 -28.56
CA GLY A 378 2.16 11.54 -28.14
C GLY A 378 1.80 11.33 -26.66
N ILE A 379 2.51 10.43 -25.97
CA ILE A 379 2.26 10.10 -24.53
C ILE A 379 2.49 11.31 -23.62
N ASN A 380 3.27 12.30 -24.02
CA ASN A 380 3.54 13.49 -23.22
C ASN A 380 2.30 14.41 -23.13
N ALA A 381 1.37 14.32 -24.07
CA ALA A 381 0.13 15.09 -24.05
C ALA A 381 -0.66 14.90 -22.75
N VAL A 382 -0.68 13.68 -22.20
CA VAL A 382 -1.39 13.37 -20.94
C VAL A 382 -0.84 14.17 -19.76
N ASN A 383 0.44 14.52 -19.78
CA ASN A 383 1.10 15.29 -18.73
C ASN A 383 0.88 16.79 -18.82
N GLU A 384 0.46 17.29 -20.01
CA GLU A 384 0.29 18.71 -20.29
C GLU A 384 -1.19 19.12 -20.34
N ILE A 385 -2.13 18.15 -20.32
CA ILE A 385 -3.57 18.45 -20.31
C ILE A 385 -3.94 19.19 -19.03
N GLN A 386 -4.58 20.35 -19.24
CA GLN A 386 -5.11 21.22 -18.22
C GLN A 386 -6.64 21.30 -18.38
N GLU A 387 -7.33 21.44 -17.28
CA GLU A 387 -8.80 21.60 -17.25
C GLU A 387 -9.16 23.07 -17.07
N PHE A 388 -10.15 23.51 -17.81
CA PHE A 388 -10.65 24.89 -17.76
C PHE A 388 -12.10 24.88 -17.34
N TYR A 389 -12.42 25.63 -16.27
CA TYR A 389 -13.74 25.80 -15.71
C TYR A 389 -14.16 27.25 -15.86
N CYS A 390 -15.15 27.52 -16.72
CA CYS A 390 -15.62 28.87 -17.00
C CYS A 390 -16.96 29.14 -16.33
N PHE A 391 -17.05 30.29 -15.64
CA PHE A 391 -18.25 30.71 -14.86
C PHE A 391 -18.69 32.12 -15.17
N PRO A 392 -19.99 32.42 -15.19
CA PRO A 392 -20.47 33.78 -15.13
C PRO A 392 -20.17 34.38 -13.75
N LEU A 393 -19.70 35.63 -13.70
CA LEU A 393 -19.38 36.33 -12.45
C LEU A 393 -20.59 36.40 -11.52
N LYS A 394 -21.76 36.65 -12.05
CA LYS A 394 -23.00 36.80 -11.28
C LYS A 394 -23.33 35.57 -10.44
N ASP A 395 -23.05 34.37 -10.96
CA ASP A 395 -23.42 33.10 -10.31
C ASP A 395 -22.56 32.78 -9.09
N ILE A 396 -21.29 33.19 -9.11
CA ILE A 396 -20.31 32.82 -8.06
C ILE A 396 -19.83 33.99 -7.23
N GLN A 397 -20.20 35.24 -7.60
CA GLN A 397 -19.69 36.45 -6.99
C GLN A 397 -19.90 36.50 -5.48
N ASP A 398 -21.10 36.18 -5.00
CA ASP A 398 -21.42 36.20 -3.57
C ASP A 398 -20.76 35.05 -2.80
N TYR A 399 -20.73 33.88 -3.37
CA TYR A 399 -20.09 32.69 -2.76
C TYR A 399 -18.59 32.90 -2.58
N GLU A 400 -17.92 33.43 -3.62
CA GLU A 400 -16.47 33.68 -3.63
C GLU A 400 -16.06 35.02 -3.02
N ASN A 401 -17.03 35.88 -2.64
CA ASN A 401 -16.81 37.27 -2.17
C ASN A 401 -15.97 38.11 -3.16
N ILE A 402 -16.19 37.93 -4.45
CA ILE A 402 -15.48 38.67 -5.50
C ILE A 402 -16.06 40.05 -5.61
N LYS A 403 -15.25 41.09 -5.31
CA LYS A 403 -15.64 42.48 -5.46
C LYS A 403 -15.20 43.01 -6.82
N GLY A 404 -16.13 43.54 -7.58
CA GLY A 404 -15.89 44.19 -8.86
C GLY A 404 -16.85 43.74 -9.97
N SER A 405 -16.70 44.34 -11.14
CA SER A 405 -17.45 43.99 -12.35
C SER A 405 -16.49 43.74 -13.50
N LEU A 406 -16.89 42.96 -14.47
CA LEU A 406 -16.14 42.67 -15.69
C LEU A 406 -16.84 43.36 -16.87
N LYS A 407 -16.06 43.92 -17.81
CA LYS A 407 -16.53 44.30 -19.12
C LYS A 407 -16.55 43.14 -20.07
N PRO A 408 -17.30 43.16 -21.16
CA PRO A 408 -17.16 42.17 -22.22
C PRO A 408 -15.68 42.03 -22.63
N ASN A 409 -15.18 40.79 -22.72
CA ASN A 409 -13.79 40.42 -22.97
C ASN A 409 -12.80 40.66 -21.80
N GLU A 410 -13.22 41.13 -20.63
CA GLU A 410 -12.41 41.07 -19.41
C GLU A 410 -12.72 39.76 -18.65
N ILE A 411 -11.69 39.15 -18.05
CA ILE A 411 -11.82 37.93 -17.26
C ILE A 411 -11.07 38.07 -15.94
N TYR A 412 -11.56 37.36 -14.89
CA TYR A 412 -10.73 36.97 -13.75
C TYR A 412 -10.26 35.56 -13.96
N VAL A 413 -9.03 35.28 -13.54
CA VAL A 413 -8.43 33.93 -13.68
C VAL A 413 -7.84 33.50 -12.36
N TYR A 414 -8.02 32.23 -12.04
CA TYR A 414 -7.32 31.53 -10.96
C TYR A 414 -6.68 30.25 -11.51
N SER A 415 -5.52 29.88 -11.03
CA SER A 415 -4.87 28.60 -11.32
C SER A 415 -4.32 27.99 -10.05
N ASN A 416 -4.40 26.66 -9.95
CA ASN A 416 -3.86 25.92 -8.80
C ASN A 416 -2.33 25.72 -8.86
N VAL A 417 -1.66 25.99 -9.99
CA VAL A 417 -0.26 25.63 -10.19
C VAL A 417 0.63 26.85 -10.43
N GLU A 418 0.32 27.71 -11.40
CA GLU A 418 1.19 28.79 -11.80
C GLU A 418 0.49 30.16 -11.87
N THR A 419 1.28 31.19 -11.57
CA THR A 419 0.84 32.55 -11.81
C THR A 419 0.89 32.85 -13.30
N ILE A 420 -0.26 33.19 -13.88
CA ILE A 420 -0.34 33.60 -15.29
C ILE A 420 0.38 34.94 -15.44
N LYS A 421 1.39 34.97 -16.30
CA LYS A 421 2.21 36.17 -16.58
C LYS A 421 1.62 37.03 -17.69
N GLU A 422 0.78 36.43 -18.51
CA GLU A 422 0.17 37.02 -19.67
C GLU A 422 -0.98 37.96 -19.26
N LYS A 423 -1.02 39.13 -19.90
CA LYS A 423 -2.11 40.10 -19.68
C LYS A 423 -3.34 39.78 -20.53
N THR A 424 -3.21 38.93 -21.52
CA THR A 424 -4.29 38.47 -22.40
C THR A 424 -4.20 36.98 -22.60
N LEU A 425 -5.35 36.32 -22.62
CA LEU A 425 -5.48 34.89 -22.97
C LEU A 425 -6.27 34.77 -24.27
N SER A 426 -5.73 33.99 -25.20
CA SER A 426 -6.42 33.62 -26.43
C SER A 426 -7.10 32.26 -26.25
N LEU A 427 -8.43 32.27 -26.13
CA LEU A 427 -9.27 31.09 -25.94
C LEU A 427 -10.16 30.93 -27.18
N PHE A 428 -10.05 29.79 -27.84
CA PHE A 428 -10.80 29.47 -29.07
C PHE A 428 -10.66 30.57 -30.16
N GLY A 429 -9.47 31.18 -30.27
CA GLY A 429 -9.19 32.23 -31.26
C GLY A 429 -9.69 33.64 -30.89
N LYS A 430 -10.27 33.82 -29.68
CA LYS A 430 -10.66 35.13 -29.16
C LYS A 430 -9.75 35.57 -28.01
N GLU A 431 -9.43 36.86 -27.96
CA GLU A 431 -8.60 37.46 -26.94
C GLU A 431 -9.44 37.96 -25.74
N TYR A 432 -9.05 37.52 -24.53
CA TYR A 432 -9.64 37.98 -23.28
C TYR A 432 -8.57 38.68 -22.43
N VAL A 433 -8.88 39.87 -21.92
CA VAL A 433 -7.96 40.61 -21.06
C VAL A 433 -8.05 40.11 -19.63
N VAL A 434 -6.95 39.67 -19.05
CA VAL A 434 -6.88 39.27 -17.65
C VAL A 434 -6.87 40.51 -16.77
N LYS A 435 -8.04 40.88 -16.24
CA LYS A 435 -8.21 42.05 -15.37
C LYS A 435 -7.55 41.84 -14.02
N LYS A 436 -7.68 40.67 -13.46
CA LYS A 436 -7.09 40.26 -12.18
C LYS A 436 -6.89 38.76 -12.12
N GLN A 437 -5.76 38.34 -11.61
CA GLN A 437 -5.56 36.99 -11.15
C GLN A 437 -5.99 36.93 -9.69
N LEU A 438 -6.77 35.90 -9.35
CA LEU A 438 -7.24 35.64 -8.00
C LEU A 438 -6.21 34.77 -7.27
N ASP A 439 -5.94 35.07 -6.02
CA ASP A 439 -4.97 34.31 -5.22
C ASP A 439 -5.60 33.07 -4.59
N HIS A 440 -6.95 33.05 -4.49
CA HIS A 440 -7.70 32.01 -3.81
C HIS A 440 -9.13 31.95 -4.33
N LEU A 441 -9.67 30.74 -4.46
CA LEU A 441 -11.07 30.45 -4.72
C LEU A 441 -11.57 29.35 -3.76
N LYS A 442 -12.71 29.55 -3.12
CA LYS A 442 -13.32 28.54 -2.23
C LYS A 442 -13.72 27.28 -2.98
N MET A 443 -14.15 27.44 -4.24
CA MET A 443 -14.48 26.29 -5.10
C MET A 443 -13.28 25.43 -5.37
N ASP A 444 -12.06 25.97 -5.39
CA ASP A 444 -10.84 25.23 -5.63
C ASP A 444 -10.38 24.44 -4.39
N GLU A 445 -10.66 24.92 -3.18
CA GLU A 445 -10.39 24.15 -1.96
C GLU A 445 -11.03 22.76 -1.99
N ASN A 446 -12.08 22.62 -2.78
CA ASN A 446 -12.86 21.40 -2.93
C ASN A 446 -12.43 20.53 -4.12
N ASN A 447 -11.49 21.02 -4.95
CA ASN A 447 -11.00 20.26 -6.10
C ASN A 447 -9.87 19.30 -5.66
N PRO A 448 -9.89 18.01 -6.03
CA PRO A 448 -8.86 17.04 -5.65
C PRO A 448 -7.48 17.32 -6.25
N ASN A 449 -7.31 18.36 -7.05
CA ASN A 449 -6.02 18.74 -7.67
C ASN A 449 -5.35 17.58 -8.44
N VAL A 450 -6.15 16.79 -9.14
CA VAL A 450 -5.66 15.65 -9.95
C VAL A 450 -4.96 16.14 -11.21
N THR A 451 -5.47 17.25 -11.77
CA THR A 451 -4.94 17.90 -12.97
C THR A 451 -4.62 19.37 -12.69
N GLU A 452 -3.76 19.95 -13.51
CA GLU A 452 -3.61 21.41 -13.56
C GLU A 452 -4.91 22.00 -14.09
N HIS A 453 -5.45 23.03 -13.43
CA HIS A 453 -6.70 23.60 -13.85
C HIS A 453 -6.75 25.12 -13.67
N TYR A 454 -7.62 25.71 -14.47
CA TYR A 454 -7.86 27.14 -14.55
C TYR A 454 -9.33 27.42 -14.35
N TYR A 455 -9.64 28.31 -13.42
CA TYR A 455 -10.97 28.88 -13.27
C TYR A 455 -10.99 30.22 -14.01
N ILE A 456 -11.86 30.34 -15.00
CA ILE A 456 -12.05 31.55 -15.82
C ILE A 456 -13.41 32.12 -15.51
N ILE A 457 -13.44 33.35 -15.00
CA ILE A 457 -14.67 34.02 -14.64
C ILE A 457 -14.95 35.10 -15.69
N VAL A 458 -16.08 34.98 -16.37
CA VAL A 458 -16.53 35.89 -17.44
C VAL A 458 -17.60 36.87 -16.94
N ASP A 459 -17.84 37.94 -17.68
CA ASP A 459 -18.74 39.00 -17.30
C ASP A 459 -20.21 38.56 -17.21
N SER A 460 -20.65 37.67 -18.10
CA SER A 460 -22.05 37.30 -18.23
C SER A 460 -22.25 35.90 -18.82
N GLU A 461 -23.45 35.35 -18.62
CA GLU A 461 -23.90 34.11 -19.23
C GLU A 461 -23.84 34.15 -20.77
N LYS A 462 -24.17 35.26 -21.38
CA LYS A 462 -24.05 35.45 -22.84
C LYS A 462 -22.62 35.28 -23.34
N THR A 463 -21.64 35.67 -22.54
CA THR A 463 -20.23 35.44 -22.89
C THR A 463 -19.88 33.98 -22.77
N LEU A 464 -20.40 33.25 -21.76
CA LEU A 464 -20.24 31.82 -21.60
C LEU A 464 -20.86 31.05 -22.77
N GLU A 465 -22.07 31.40 -23.22
CA GLU A 465 -22.73 30.82 -24.40
C GLU A 465 -21.91 31.03 -25.68
N LYS A 466 -21.32 32.22 -25.86
CA LYS A 466 -20.44 32.48 -26.99
C LYS A 466 -19.17 31.64 -26.94
N MET A 467 -18.59 31.47 -25.73
CA MET A 467 -17.44 30.58 -25.57
C MET A 467 -17.81 29.13 -25.89
N GLN A 468 -18.98 28.65 -25.55
CA GLN A 468 -19.45 27.34 -25.93
C GLN A 468 -19.58 27.21 -27.45
N GLN A 469 -20.14 28.20 -28.14
CA GLN A 469 -20.22 28.19 -29.61
C GLN A 469 -18.84 28.17 -30.25
N ASP A 470 -17.90 28.97 -29.76
CA ASP A 470 -16.52 28.98 -30.23
C ASP A 470 -15.81 27.63 -29.96
N GLN A 471 -16.10 27.02 -28.82
CA GLN A 471 -15.62 25.68 -28.47
C GLN A 471 -16.16 24.63 -29.44
N ILE A 472 -17.46 24.65 -29.78
CA ILE A 472 -18.08 23.73 -30.74
C ILE A 472 -17.39 23.81 -32.10
N HIS A 473 -17.00 25.01 -32.56
CA HIS A 473 -16.27 25.17 -33.80
C HIS A 473 -14.88 24.47 -33.79
N VAL A 474 -14.25 24.36 -32.61
CA VAL A 474 -12.92 23.77 -32.46
C VAL A 474 -12.97 22.27 -32.17
N TYR A 475 -13.86 21.84 -31.27
CA TYR A 475 -13.94 20.43 -30.81
C TYR A 475 -14.96 19.59 -31.59
N GLY A 476 -15.85 20.23 -32.37
CA GLY A 476 -16.92 19.52 -33.08
C GLY A 476 -17.82 18.71 -32.15
N ASP A 477 -18.01 17.43 -32.48
CA ASP A 477 -18.85 16.51 -31.65
C ASP A 477 -18.29 16.23 -30.26
N ASN A 478 -17.03 16.56 -29.99
CA ASN A 478 -16.41 16.40 -28.68
C ASN A 478 -16.53 17.66 -27.80
N ALA A 479 -17.26 18.68 -28.22
CA ALA A 479 -17.49 19.88 -27.43
C ALA A 479 -18.36 19.56 -26.22
N SER A 480 -18.04 20.18 -25.09
CA SER A 480 -18.86 20.07 -23.88
C SER A 480 -20.00 21.09 -23.91
N ALA A 481 -21.11 20.73 -23.30
CA ALA A 481 -22.23 21.63 -23.07
C ALA A 481 -22.04 22.43 -21.77
N ILE A 482 -22.70 23.58 -21.67
CA ILE A 482 -22.84 24.31 -20.40
C ILE A 482 -23.68 23.44 -19.46
N ARG A 483 -23.15 23.19 -18.26
CA ARG A 483 -23.82 22.44 -17.20
C ARG A 483 -24.32 23.38 -16.12
N ALA A 484 -25.48 23.06 -15.56
CA ALA A 484 -26.00 23.74 -14.37
C ALA A 484 -25.73 22.91 -13.12
N TYR A 485 -25.35 23.59 -12.07
CA TYR A 485 -25.15 23.03 -10.74
C TYR A 485 -26.07 23.75 -9.76
N TYR A 486 -26.83 22.98 -8.99
CA TYR A 486 -27.80 23.52 -8.04
C TYR A 486 -27.69 22.75 -6.72
N SER A 487 -27.17 23.37 -5.70
CA SER A 487 -26.84 22.72 -4.43
C SER A 487 -27.41 23.52 -3.25
N PHE A 488 -27.99 22.83 -2.28
CA PHE A 488 -28.61 23.47 -1.11
C PHE A 488 -28.57 22.55 0.13
N ASP A 489 -28.74 23.18 1.30
CA ASP A 489 -28.97 22.50 2.56
C ASP A 489 -30.46 22.43 2.85
N CYS A 490 -30.93 21.36 3.46
CA CYS A 490 -32.33 21.19 3.88
C CYS A 490 -32.41 20.58 5.28
N ASP A 491 -33.47 20.91 6.02
CA ASP A 491 -33.74 20.35 7.35
C ASP A 491 -34.43 18.97 7.27
N ALA A 492 -34.96 18.61 6.10
CA ALA A 492 -35.62 17.33 5.87
C ALA A 492 -34.61 16.21 5.61
N ASN A 493 -35.09 14.98 5.71
CA ASN A 493 -34.25 13.82 5.38
C ASN A 493 -33.82 13.88 3.90
N GLU A 494 -32.53 13.97 3.64
CA GLU A 494 -31.94 14.07 2.30
C GLU A 494 -32.48 13.01 1.35
N ARG A 495 -32.63 11.75 1.78
CA ARG A 495 -33.14 10.64 0.95
C ARG A 495 -34.58 10.85 0.51
N GLU A 496 -35.43 11.37 1.41
CA GLU A 496 -36.81 11.69 1.06
C GLU A 496 -36.88 12.87 0.08
N VAL A 497 -36.03 13.87 0.28
CA VAL A 497 -35.90 15.01 -0.64
C VAL A 497 -35.48 14.52 -2.02
N ILE A 498 -34.43 13.74 -2.13
CA ILE A 498 -33.94 13.18 -3.40
C ILE A 498 -35.05 12.35 -4.11
N LYS A 499 -35.78 11.54 -3.35
CA LYS A 499 -36.89 10.75 -3.92
C LYS A 499 -38.01 11.63 -4.49
N LYS A 500 -38.35 12.72 -3.81
CA LYS A 500 -39.32 13.70 -4.32
C LYS A 500 -38.82 14.41 -5.56
N LEU A 501 -37.55 14.85 -5.56
CA LEU A 501 -36.91 15.53 -6.70
C LEU A 501 -36.88 14.64 -7.93
N GLY A 502 -36.54 13.37 -7.81
CA GLY A 502 -36.49 12.40 -8.91
C GLY A 502 -37.88 11.99 -9.48
N GLN A 503 -38.97 12.39 -8.82
CA GLN A 503 -40.35 12.16 -9.28
C GLN A 503 -40.97 13.37 -9.97
N ASN A 504 -40.29 14.51 -9.96
CA ASN A 504 -40.81 15.77 -10.54
C ASN A 504 -40.26 15.96 -11.96
N GLU A 505 -41.18 15.97 -12.96
CA GLU A 505 -40.81 16.09 -14.37
C GLU A 505 -40.20 17.47 -14.70
N ASN A 506 -40.52 18.53 -13.95
CA ASN A 506 -40.03 19.89 -14.21
C ASN A 506 -38.56 20.07 -13.87
N ILE A 507 -37.97 19.21 -13.05
CA ILE A 507 -36.57 19.26 -12.61
C ILE A 507 -35.84 17.93 -12.89
N ASN A 508 -36.37 17.14 -13.83
CA ASN A 508 -35.82 15.82 -14.19
C ASN A 508 -34.53 15.91 -15.01
N ASP A 509 -34.15 17.13 -15.44
CA ASP A 509 -32.90 17.39 -16.14
C ASP A 509 -31.67 17.35 -15.23
N PHE A 510 -31.87 17.04 -13.94
CA PHE A 510 -30.80 16.97 -12.93
C PHE A 510 -30.64 15.58 -12.35
N ILE A 511 -29.37 15.15 -12.21
CA ILE A 511 -29.01 14.07 -11.27
C ILE A 511 -28.91 14.67 -9.88
N TRP A 512 -29.77 14.23 -8.98
CA TRP A 512 -29.76 14.65 -7.60
C TRP A 512 -28.95 13.69 -6.73
N LEU A 513 -28.00 14.20 -5.95
CA LEU A 513 -27.11 13.45 -5.08
C LEU A 513 -27.31 13.87 -3.62
N SER A 514 -27.38 12.91 -2.72
CA SER A 514 -27.38 13.12 -1.27
C SER A 514 -25.95 13.03 -0.73
N LYS A 515 -25.54 14.00 0.07
CA LYS A 515 -24.27 13.95 0.78
C LYS A 515 -24.16 12.71 1.66
N LEU A 516 -25.26 12.30 2.31
CA LEU A 516 -25.31 11.11 3.16
C LEU A 516 -25.04 9.82 2.36
N ASP A 517 -25.66 9.67 1.19
CA ASP A 517 -25.49 8.47 0.37
C ASP A 517 -24.08 8.40 -0.24
N GLN A 518 -23.53 9.55 -0.67
CA GLN A 518 -22.17 9.64 -1.16
C GLN A 518 -21.14 9.33 -0.05
N LYS A 519 -21.38 9.84 1.16
CA LYS A 519 -20.58 9.53 2.34
C LYS A 519 -20.59 8.04 2.64
N GLN A 520 -21.75 7.40 2.55
CA GLN A 520 -21.88 5.98 2.78
C GLN A 520 -21.06 5.18 1.76
N GLY A 521 -21.14 5.50 0.46
CA GLY A 521 -20.33 4.86 -0.57
C GLY A 521 -18.82 5.02 -0.35
N LEU A 522 -18.39 6.21 0.08
CA LEU A 522 -16.99 6.46 0.41
C LEU A 522 -16.52 5.67 1.63
N ILE A 523 -17.35 5.61 2.69
CA ILE A 523 -17.08 4.79 3.88
C ILE A 523 -16.87 3.33 3.50
N GLU A 524 -17.73 2.78 2.64
CA GLU A 524 -17.66 1.37 2.21
C GLU A 524 -16.38 1.08 1.43
N LEU A 525 -16.01 1.95 0.51
CA LEU A 525 -14.77 1.83 -0.25
C LEU A 525 -13.55 1.90 0.67
N TYR A 526 -13.47 2.91 1.52
CA TYR A 526 -12.31 3.11 2.40
C TYR A 526 -12.24 2.08 3.53
N ALA A 527 -13.38 1.62 4.05
CA ALA A 527 -13.44 0.52 5.01
C ALA A 527 -12.88 -0.79 4.42
N GLY A 528 -13.25 -1.11 3.18
CA GLY A 528 -12.73 -2.29 2.49
C GLY A 528 -11.21 -2.24 2.30
N ILE A 529 -10.71 -1.10 1.83
CA ILE A 529 -9.26 -0.88 1.63
C ILE A 529 -8.51 -0.92 2.97
N LEU A 530 -9.02 -0.27 4.02
CA LEU A 530 -8.42 -0.28 5.36
C LEU A 530 -8.39 -1.69 5.94
N PHE A 531 -9.47 -2.44 5.80
CA PHE A 531 -9.56 -3.81 6.30
C PHE A 531 -8.50 -4.70 5.64
N ILE A 532 -8.38 -4.66 4.31
CA ILE A 532 -7.35 -5.41 3.57
C ILE A 532 -5.96 -4.95 3.98
N GLY A 533 -5.75 -3.64 4.12
CA GLY A 533 -4.48 -3.06 4.54
C GLY A 533 -4.02 -3.56 5.92
N ILE A 534 -4.95 -3.64 6.90
CA ILE A 534 -4.68 -4.19 8.23
C ILE A 534 -4.33 -5.68 8.15
N PHE A 535 -5.10 -6.47 7.38
CA PHE A 535 -4.85 -7.90 7.22
C PHE A 535 -3.50 -8.20 6.59
N LEU A 536 -3.17 -7.56 5.49
CA LEU A 536 -1.87 -7.72 4.82
C LEU A 536 -0.72 -7.24 5.71
N SER A 537 -0.90 -6.12 6.42
CA SER A 537 0.10 -5.63 7.37
C SER A 537 0.36 -6.64 8.48
N PHE A 538 -0.68 -7.28 9.00
CA PHE A 538 -0.53 -8.34 10.00
C PHE A 538 0.25 -9.54 9.44
N LEU A 539 -0.03 -9.98 8.19
CA LEU A 539 0.74 -11.03 7.52
C LEU A 539 2.21 -10.65 7.33
N PHE A 540 2.49 -9.41 6.93
CA PHE A 540 3.87 -8.92 6.74
C PHE A 540 4.62 -8.80 8.08
N ILE A 541 3.94 -8.38 9.15
CA ILE A 541 4.53 -8.37 10.50
C ILE A 541 4.87 -9.79 10.94
N MET A 542 3.96 -10.75 10.74
CA MET A 542 4.23 -12.17 11.04
C MET A 542 5.42 -12.72 10.25
N ALA A 543 5.50 -12.40 8.94
CA ALA A 543 6.64 -12.75 8.12
C ALA A 543 7.95 -12.18 8.67
N THR A 544 7.91 -10.92 9.07
CA THR A 544 9.07 -10.24 9.67
C THR A 544 9.50 -10.90 10.98
N ILE A 545 8.55 -11.22 11.87
CA ILE A 545 8.80 -11.95 13.12
C ILE A 545 9.50 -13.27 12.85
N LEU A 546 8.98 -14.04 11.91
CA LEU A 546 9.50 -15.36 11.59
C LEU A 546 10.93 -15.30 10.99
N ILE A 547 11.16 -14.35 10.09
CA ILE A 547 12.49 -14.13 9.50
C ILE A 547 13.47 -13.72 10.59
N MET A 548 13.11 -12.80 11.48
CA MET A 548 13.92 -12.39 12.63
C MET A 548 14.22 -13.58 13.55
N TYR A 549 13.20 -14.36 13.89
CA TYR A 549 13.33 -15.52 14.77
C TYR A 549 14.32 -16.55 14.22
N TYR A 550 14.14 -16.98 12.97
CA TYR A 550 15.02 -17.95 12.36
C TYR A 550 16.44 -17.44 12.19
N LYS A 551 16.59 -16.16 11.87
CA LYS A 551 17.88 -15.54 11.75
C LYS A 551 18.63 -15.58 13.09
N GLN A 552 17.99 -15.18 14.18
CA GLN A 552 18.62 -15.16 15.50
C GLN A 552 18.98 -16.56 16.01
N ILE A 553 18.15 -17.57 15.73
CA ILE A 553 18.49 -18.96 16.07
C ILE A 553 19.73 -19.40 15.30
N THR A 554 19.79 -19.13 13.99
CA THR A 554 20.91 -19.55 13.15
C THR A 554 22.20 -18.86 13.56
N GLU A 555 22.18 -17.55 13.75
CA GLU A 555 23.31 -16.79 14.25
C GLU A 555 23.77 -17.25 15.65
N GLY A 556 22.81 -17.56 16.54
CA GLY A 556 23.13 -18.05 17.87
C GLY A 556 23.93 -19.36 17.85
N TYR A 557 23.60 -20.31 16.97
CA TYR A 557 24.36 -21.56 16.83
C TYR A 557 25.73 -21.35 16.17
N GLU A 558 25.84 -20.50 15.16
CA GLU A 558 27.09 -20.21 14.46
C GLU A 558 28.07 -19.43 15.35
N ASP A 559 27.59 -18.49 16.13
CA ASP A 559 28.40 -17.68 17.02
C ASP A 559 28.85 -18.42 18.27
N LYS A 560 28.11 -19.45 18.69
CA LYS A 560 28.47 -20.25 19.86
C LYS A 560 29.90 -20.74 19.79
N ASP A 561 30.27 -21.38 18.66
CA ASP A 561 31.60 -21.94 18.48
C ASP A 561 32.67 -20.85 18.38
N ARG A 562 32.36 -19.73 17.74
CA ARG A 562 33.26 -18.56 17.62
C ARG A 562 33.54 -17.90 18.98
N PHE A 563 32.52 -17.76 19.82
CA PHE A 563 32.68 -17.15 21.17
C PHE A 563 33.43 -18.07 22.12
N GLU A 564 33.25 -19.39 22.00
CA GLU A 564 34.05 -20.34 22.76
C GLU A 564 35.54 -20.23 22.42
N ILE A 565 35.89 -20.06 21.14
CA ILE A 565 37.27 -19.82 20.70
C ILE A 565 37.78 -18.48 21.23
N MET A 566 37.01 -17.40 21.15
CA MET A 566 37.44 -16.08 21.64
C MET A 566 37.66 -16.06 23.13
N GLN A 567 36.88 -16.78 23.93
CA GLN A 567 37.10 -16.93 25.37
C GLN A 567 38.37 -17.73 25.68
N LYS A 568 38.65 -18.77 24.91
CA LYS A 568 39.90 -19.56 25.03
C LYS A 568 41.16 -18.70 24.74
N VAL A 569 41.03 -17.66 23.92
CA VAL A 569 42.10 -16.70 23.59
C VAL A 569 42.19 -15.56 24.58
N GLY A 570 41.34 -15.50 25.63
CA GLY A 570 41.45 -14.56 26.74
C GLY A 570 40.52 -13.35 26.70
N LEU A 571 39.46 -13.34 25.87
CA LEU A 571 38.44 -12.29 25.93
C LEU A 571 37.51 -12.48 27.14
N GLU A 572 37.30 -11.39 27.90
CA GLU A 572 36.38 -11.42 29.04
C GLU A 572 34.94 -11.58 28.60
N GLN A 573 34.14 -12.29 29.39
CA GLN A 573 32.70 -12.52 29.10
C GLN A 573 31.91 -11.21 28.93
N GLN A 574 32.30 -10.13 29.63
CA GLN A 574 31.65 -8.83 29.52
C GLN A 574 31.88 -8.17 28.17
N ASP A 575 33.11 -8.28 27.63
CA ASP A 575 33.46 -7.67 26.33
C ASP A 575 32.81 -8.45 25.18
N VAL A 576 32.75 -9.79 25.30
CA VAL A 576 31.99 -10.63 24.38
C VAL A 576 30.52 -10.22 24.35
N LYS A 577 29.86 -10.04 25.52
CA LYS A 577 28.46 -9.60 25.59
C LYS A 577 28.25 -8.22 24.97
N LYS A 578 29.13 -7.24 25.26
CA LYS A 578 29.03 -5.89 24.68
C LYS A 578 29.18 -5.90 23.16
N ALA A 579 30.16 -6.66 22.65
CA ALA A 579 30.39 -6.79 21.21
C ALA A 579 29.21 -7.43 20.51
N ILE A 580 28.64 -8.51 21.06
CA ILE A 580 27.45 -9.17 20.56
C ILE A 580 26.27 -8.18 20.54
N HIS A 581 26.00 -7.52 21.67
CA HIS A 581 24.86 -6.62 21.79
C HIS A 581 24.93 -5.51 20.75
N SER A 582 26.09 -4.87 20.61
CA SER A 582 26.30 -3.81 19.61
C SER A 582 26.11 -4.32 18.17
N GLN A 583 26.67 -5.48 17.82
CA GLN A 583 26.57 -6.04 16.48
C GLN A 583 25.12 -6.46 16.15
N VAL A 584 24.48 -7.18 17.07
CA VAL A 584 23.09 -7.66 16.87
C VAL A 584 22.15 -6.46 16.77
N LEU A 585 22.28 -5.45 17.63
CA LEU A 585 21.46 -4.24 17.59
C LEU A 585 21.60 -3.51 16.25
N THR A 586 22.85 -3.27 15.79
CA THR A 586 23.11 -2.56 14.53
C THR A 586 22.51 -3.31 13.34
N VAL A 587 22.71 -4.61 13.28
CA VAL A 587 22.21 -5.44 12.17
C VAL A 587 20.66 -5.47 12.12
N PHE A 588 20.01 -5.46 13.29
CA PHE A 588 18.55 -5.51 13.35
C PHE A 588 17.87 -4.14 13.20
N LEU A 589 18.48 -3.06 13.66
CA LEU A 589 17.89 -1.71 13.47
C LEU A 589 18.09 -1.18 12.06
N MET A 590 19.12 -1.61 11.33
CA MET A 590 19.42 -1.14 9.99
C MET A 590 18.25 -1.32 9.02
N PRO A 591 17.56 -2.49 8.94
CA PRO A 591 16.39 -2.65 8.08
C PRO A 591 15.25 -1.69 8.40
N LEU A 592 14.99 -1.40 9.68
CA LEU A 592 13.96 -0.46 10.11
C LEU A 592 14.28 0.98 9.69
N LEU A 593 15.54 1.41 9.87
CA LEU A 593 15.99 2.74 9.44
C LEU A 593 15.91 2.91 7.93
N VAL A 594 16.33 1.89 7.18
CA VAL A 594 16.22 1.89 5.71
C VAL A 594 14.76 1.87 5.27
N ALA A 595 13.88 1.13 5.97
CA ALA A 595 12.44 1.14 5.69
C ALA A 595 11.85 2.55 5.91
N GLY A 596 12.22 3.22 7.01
CA GLY A 596 11.84 4.61 7.24
C GLY A 596 12.31 5.55 6.12
N LEU A 597 13.55 5.38 5.66
CA LEU A 597 14.09 6.13 4.53
C LEU A 597 13.29 5.87 3.23
N HIS A 598 12.95 4.60 2.94
CA HIS A 598 12.10 4.27 1.80
C HIS A 598 10.73 4.95 1.87
N VAL A 599 10.10 4.98 3.04
CA VAL A 599 8.82 5.66 3.27
C VAL A 599 8.94 7.17 3.02
N CYS A 600 10.01 7.81 3.50
CA CYS A 600 10.25 9.23 3.24
C CYS A 600 10.37 9.55 1.74
N PHE A 601 11.08 8.71 0.99
CA PHE A 601 11.20 8.89 -0.46
C PHE A 601 9.95 8.46 -1.26
N ALA A 602 9.17 7.52 -0.74
CA ALA A 602 7.90 7.12 -1.35
C ALA A 602 6.78 8.15 -1.13
N TYR A 603 6.90 8.98 -0.07
CA TYR A 603 5.88 9.95 0.34
C TYR A 603 5.33 10.80 -0.82
N PRO A 604 6.17 11.50 -1.64
CA PRO A 604 5.64 12.39 -2.67
C PRO A 604 4.81 11.68 -3.75
N MET A 605 5.17 10.44 -4.06
CA MET A 605 4.44 9.66 -5.06
C MET A 605 3.12 9.11 -4.49
N ILE A 606 3.13 8.63 -3.23
CA ILE A 606 1.93 8.11 -2.58
C ILE A 606 0.93 9.24 -2.32
N GLU A 607 1.40 10.43 -1.93
CA GLU A 607 0.56 11.63 -1.78
C GLU A 607 -0.22 11.91 -3.07
N LYS A 608 0.42 11.87 -4.23
CA LYS A 608 -0.25 12.06 -5.53
C LYS A 608 -1.24 10.93 -5.86
N LEU A 609 -0.93 9.69 -5.48
CA LEU A 609 -1.89 8.58 -5.61
C LEU A 609 -3.10 8.76 -4.68
N LEU A 610 -2.91 9.33 -3.50
CA LEU A 610 -4.00 9.67 -2.59
C LEU A 610 -4.89 10.77 -3.16
N HIS A 611 -4.35 11.74 -3.90
CA HIS A 611 -5.14 12.75 -4.62
C HIS A 611 -6.10 12.11 -5.64
N LEU A 612 -5.71 11.02 -6.33
CA LEU A 612 -6.63 10.26 -7.20
C LEU A 612 -7.84 9.67 -6.45
N LEU A 613 -7.69 9.50 -5.14
CA LEU A 613 -8.73 9.00 -4.24
C LEU A 613 -9.35 10.12 -3.39
N PHE A 614 -9.28 11.36 -3.88
CA PHE A 614 -9.82 12.57 -3.26
C PHE A 614 -9.20 12.96 -1.90
N VAL A 615 -8.11 12.34 -1.48
CA VAL A 615 -7.41 12.66 -0.23
C VAL A 615 -6.34 13.71 -0.51
N SER A 616 -6.63 14.98 -0.25
CA SER A 616 -5.75 16.12 -0.54
C SER A 616 -4.99 16.66 0.68
N ASP A 617 -5.28 16.19 1.91
CA ASP A 617 -4.63 16.67 3.13
C ASP A 617 -3.25 16.03 3.36
N SER A 618 -2.20 16.68 2.84
CA SER A 618 -0.81 16.28 3.02
C SER A 618 -0.39 16.19 4.51
N TRP A 619 -0.89 17.09 5.36
CA TRP A 619 -0.57 17.08 6.79
C TRP A 619 -1.17 15.89 7.52
N LEU A 620 -2.37 15.48 7.15
CA LEU A 620 -3.01 14.29 7.69
C LEU A 620 -2.16 13.05 7.35
N TYR A 621 -1.70 12.95 6.10
CA TYR A 621 -0.88 11.83 5.65
C TYR A 621 0.48 11.78 6.37
N ILE A 622 1.15 12.94 6.56
CA ILE A 622 2.41 13.02 7.32
C ILE A 622 2.22 12.54 8.76
N ARG A 623 1.20 13.07 9.46
CA ARG A 623 0.93 12.70 10.86
C ARG A 623 0.61 11.22 11.01
N THR A 624 -0.21 10.67 10.12
CA THR A 624 -0.58 9.26 10.10
C THR A 624 0.64 8.38 9.82
N THR A 625 1.52 8.79 8.91
CA THR A 625 2.76 8.08 8.57
C THR A 625 3.72 8.05 9.77
N ILE A 626 3.91 9.18 10.46
CA ILE A 626 4.74 9.25 11.69
C ILE A 626 4.14 8.35 12.77
N PHE A 627 2.83 8.40 12.98
CA PHE A 627 2.16 7.54 13.96
C PHE A 627 2.37 6.06 13.65
N CYS A 628 2.14 5.64 12.41
CA CYS A 628 2.34 4.26 11.97
C CYS A 628 3.80 3.83 12.13
N PHE A 629 4.77 4.71 11.81
CA PHE A 629 6.19 4.42 11.98
C PHE A 629 6.56 4.20 13.44
N VAL A 630 6.11 5.07 14.35
CA VAL A 630 6.37 4.94 15.79
C VAL A 630 5.72 3.67 16.34
N ALA A 631 4.45 3.41 16.01
CA ALA A 631 3.74 2.21 16.44
C ALA A 631 4.43 0.93 15.94
N PHE A 632 4.81 0.89 14.66
CA PHE A 632 5.53 -0.24 14.08
C PHE A 632 6.92 -0.43 14.71
N ALA A 633 7.66 0.67 14.92
CA ALA A 633 8.97 0.63 15.55
C ALA A 633 8.91 0.05 16.99
N LEU A 634 7.88 0.40 17.76
CA LEU A 634 7.65 -0.19 19.09
C LEU A 634 7.42 -1.70 19.00
N VAL A 635 6.53 -2.15 18.11
CA VAL A 635 6.28 -3.58 17.87
C VAL A 635 7.57 -4.28 17.44
N TYR A 636 8.31 -3.67 16.51
CA TYR A 636 9.57 -4.20 15.99
C TYR A 636 10.62 -4.38 17.12
N ILE A 637 10.76 -3.38 18.00
CA ILE A 637 11.69 -3.44 19.15
C ILE A 637 11.27 -4.54 20.13
N VAL A 638 9.97 -4.68 20.41
CA VAL A 638 9.46 -5.76 21.28
C VAL A 638 9.81 -7.12 20.71
N ILE A 639 9.59 -7.32 19.42
CA ILE A 639 9.93 -8.57 18.71
C ILE A 639 11.43 -8.83 18.77
N TYR A 640 12.25 -7.81 18.54
CA TYR A 640 13.70 -7.89 18.65
C TYR A 640 14.14 -8.34 20.05
N VAL A 641 13.60 -7.71 21.11
CA VAL A 641 13.93 -8.05 22.50
C VAL A 641 13.55 -9.50 22.83
N LEU A 642 12.38 -9.94 22.40
CA LEU A 642 11.92 -11.31 22.64
C LEU A 642 12.79 -12.35 21.90
N THR A 643 13.11 -12.09 20.64
CA THR A 643 13.93 -13.00 19.83
C THR A 643 15.38 -12.98 20.25
N SER A 644 15.94 -11.85 20.71
CA SER A 644 17.30 -11.76 21.21
C SER A 644 17.53 -12.57 22.49
N LYS A 645 16.51 -12.75 23.36
CA LYS A 645 16.58 -13.65 24.52
C LYS A 645 16.87 -15.09 24.11
N ILE A 646 16.32 -15.53 22.99
CA ILE A 646 16.53 -16.90 22.45
C ILE A 646 17.97 -17.04 21.97
N TYR A 647 18.51 -16.04 21.27
CA TYR A 647 19.90 -15.99 20.85
C TYR A 647 20.84 -16.12 22.05
N TYR A 648 20.67 -15.28 23.07
CA TYR A 648 21.50 -15.34 24.29
C TYR A 648 21.38 -16.68 25.03
N GLY A 649 20.17 -17.30 25.03
CA GLY A 649 19.96 -18.62 25.61
C GLY A 649 20.75 -19.73 24.92
N ILE A 650 20.97 -19.61 23.60
CA ILE A 650 21.75 -20.56 22.80
C ILE A 650 23.25 -20.38 23.08
N VAL A 651 23.73 -19.15 23.07
CA VAL A 651 25.14 -18.80 23.28
C VAL A 651 25.58 -19.06 24.71
N LYS A 652 24.72 -18.84 25.73
CA LYS A 652 25.05 -18.98 27.16
C LYS A 652 25.08 -20.43 27.67
N ARG A 653 24.46 -21.38 26.96
CA ARG A 653 24.18 -22.74 27.50
C ARG A 653 25.45 -23.63 27.69
N ASN A 654 26.63 -23.15 27.31
CA ASN A 654 27.92 -23.87 27.45
C ASN A 654 29.03 -22.99 28.08
N VAL A 655 28.66 -21.97 28.84
CA VAL A 655 29.62 -21.12 29.58
C VAL A 655 29.39 -21.39 31.11
#